data_bf0278247f717c27afb86993dcb41b18
#
_entry.id   bf0278247f717c27afb86993dcb41b18
#
_cell.length_a   1.000
_cell.length_b   1.000
_cell.length_c   1.000
_cell.angle_alpha   90.00
_cell.angle_beta   90.00
_cell.angle_gamma   90.00
#
_symmetry.space_group_name_H-M   'P 1'
#
loop_
_entity.id
_entity.type
_entity.pdbx_description
1 polymer ?
#
loop_
_entity_poly.entity_id
_entity_poly.type
_entity_poly.pdbx_seq_one_letter_code
_entity_poly.pdbx_strand_id
1 'polypeptide(L)'
;SNSILPGVTVQIVCDGKSVKAIAADLNGHFEIEVGGYEMCNLEFSFVGFLTESFSISEIRSPLKVRLKDKTQALGLAVVSGSISERAVEEEVVPIEVLKPYLADNTNAVGLKGLVAKTSGVAIMDSQVSIRGGSGYSYGVGSRVSLLLDGLPLLSGDLGEIWWSYLPMEHIAQVEVIKCAASSLYGTGASNGVIHFRSVWPSSKKETIVKAFNGVYSDPQNESWRWWDDSFSPVLNGASVSHRQAWDKVDLVVGGNVMSDKTYLSTGHEQRARLSAKLRFRPANGLLYGVSAIAQYQQMGRFILWDDFETSAYLPMDGTSSEDKWFNMNIDPWLTFSDKSGGSHKLKTRFYRTARFNPSGSISMASNLYMGEYKYGREFNEHISAQVGTFLSIQSSFSSLYPGVSLLTFNPAVFGQIEGHHGRLRTVLGARFENNLNPGFYDESSGPVLRAGLNYEIRKGTNFRASIGQSYRFASIAEKYFSTNLTDGIDVIGNIDLQSESGLNLEAGIKHKVMFGDKVVYLDAAVFMLEYEDMIEYTLRPQLDSTGGIIIDDGVLQFFFQALNIGKSRIAGFEWSANGEMKVAGIPVRVFGGATFQYAGDLSRDTSQINMGAYIDNFLDSFGDTRDSLVTAGSLLKYRNSGNFKLDIEADFGPLTVGGSIIRQDYIDDIDWYFNELVSGLANFREQFTEGFASLDARLVYNAADNAKFSFIVSNLKNEVMSSRPGILSAPRSMVFRFDYKF
;
A
#
# COMPACT_ATOMS: atom_id res chain seq x y z
N SER A 1 -14.08 15.21 -23.95
CA SER A 1 -14.14 16.62 -23.55
C SER A 1 -13.72 17.48 -24.75
N ASN A 2 -14.33 18.65 -24.94
CA ASN A 2 -13.90 19.65 -25.94
C ASN A 2 -12.89 20.64 -25.33
N SER A 3 -12.04 20.18 -24.40
CA SER A 3 -11.00 21.03 -23.79
C SER A 3 -9.86 21.21 -24.79
N ILE A 4 -9.37 22.43 -24.86
CA ILE A 4 -8.15 22.80 -25.59
C ILE A 4 -6.97 22.14 -24.89
N LEU A 5 -6.04 21.56 -25.65
CA LEU A 5 -4.83 20.93 -25.16
C LEU A 5 -3.59 21.74 -25.59
N PRO A 6 -3.11 22.68 -24.75
CA PRO A 6 -1.88 23.40 -25.03
C PRO A 6 -0.67 22.46 -24.90
N GLY A 7 0.36 22.67 -25.72
CA GLY A 7 1.61 21.91 -25.64
C GLY A 7 1.55 20.50 -26.24
N VAL A 8 0.50 20.16 -27.02
CA VAL A 8 0.49 18.93 -27.84
C VAL A 8 1.71 18.95 -28.75
N THR A 9 2.51 17.90 -28.72
CA THR A 9 3.60 17.72 -29.67
C THR A 9 3.01 17.29 -31.01
N VAL A 10 3.29 18.06 -32.04
CA VAL A 10 2.90 17.82 -33.44
C VAL A 10 4.17 17.53 -34.21
N GLN A 11 4.31 16.35 -34.80
CA GLN A 11 5.54 15.95 -35.48
C GLN A 11 5.24 15.31 -36.84
N ILE A 12 6.13 15.57 -37.82
CA ILE A 12 6.16 14.86 -39.08
C ILE A 12 7.04 13.62 -38.93
N VAL A 13 6.48 12.45 -39.20
CA VAL A 13 7.16 11.16 -39.09
C VAL A 13 7.25 10.51 -40.47
N CYS A 14 8.48 10.32 -40.96
CA CYS A 14 8.77 9.64 -42.22
C CYS A 14 9.57 8.39 -41.93
N ASP A 15 9.13 7.23 -42.43
CA ASP A 15 9.79 5.93 -42.21
C ASP A 15 10.07 5.65 -40.71
N GLY A 16 9.12 6.05 -39.86
CA GLY A 16 9.24 5.85 -38.41
C GLY A 16 10.19 6.83 -37.68
N LYS A 17 10.74 7.85 -38.36
CA LYS A 17 11.60 8.87 -37.77
C LYS A 17 10.93 10.24 -37.79
N SER A 18 11.01 10.94 -36.66
CA SER A 18 10.57 12.34 -36.56
C SER A 18 11.55 13.26 -37.30
N VAL A 19 11.05 13.97 -38.32
CA VAL A 19 11.87 14.88 -39.16
C VAL A 19 11.62 16.36 -38.83
N LYS A 20 10.45 16.68 -38.26
CA LYS A 20 10.11 18.03 -37.83
C LYS A 20 9.09 17.94 -36.71
N ALA A 21 9.26 18.69 -35.66
CA ALA A 21 8.34 18.71 -34.51
C ALA A 21 8.12 20.14 -34.00
N ILE A 22 6.87 20.43 -33.62
CA ILE A 22 6.47 21.69 -32.97
C ILE A 22 5.57 21.36 -31.76
N ALA A 23 5.33 22.33 -30.88
CA ALA A 23 4.29 22.24 -29.87
C ALA A 23 3.11 23.16 -30.20
N ALA A 24 1.88 22.71 -29.92
CA ALA A 24 0.72 23.55 -29.97
C ALA A 24 0.81 24.70 -28.96
N ASP A 25 0.29 25.89 -29.36
CA ASP A 25 0.25 27.07 -28.50
C ASP A 25 -0.73 26.94 -27.30
N LEU A 26 -0.85 27.98 -26.51
CA LEU A 26 -1.75 28.02 -25.33
C LEU A 26 -3.24 27.88 -25.67
N ASN A 27 -3.60 28.13 -26.92
CA ASN A 27 -4.97 27.96 -27.45
C ASN A 27 -5.16 26.63 -28.19
N GLY A 28 -4.15 25.74 -28.12
CA GLY A 28 -4.13 24.47 -28.82
C GLY A 28 -3.98 24.62 -30.36
N HIS A 29 -3.56 25.78 -30.85
CA HIS A 29 -3.27 25.98 -32.25
C HIS A 29 -1.87 25.54 -32.61
N PHE A 30 -1.72 24.98 -33.77
CA PHE A 30 -0.42 24.59 -34.32
C PHE A 30 -0.35 24.99 -35.78
N GLU A 31 0.82 25.32 -36.26
CA GLU A 31 1.13 25.60 -37.64
C GLU A 31 2.42 24.89 -38.04
N ILE A 32 2.33 23.94 -38.94
CA ILE A 32 3.47 23.13 -39.37
C ILE A 32 3.45 23.04 -40.91
N GLU A 33 4.56 23.37 -41.50
CA GLU A 33 4.74 23.30 -42.95
C GLU A 33 4.98 21.84 -43.37
N VAL A 34 4.11 21.32 -44.23
CA VAL A 34 4.08 19.91 -44.63
C VAL A 34 4.51 19.67 -46.09
N GLY A 35 4.81 20.75 -46.85
CA GLY A 35 5.28 20.64 -48.22
C GLY A 35 6.57 19.82 -48.35
N GLY A 36 6.59 18.84 -49.24
CA GLY A 36 7.69 17.90 -49.42
C GLY A 36 7.65 16.65 -48.52
N TYR A 37 6.58 16.51 -47.71
CA TYR A 37 6.39 15.36 -46.79
C TYR A 37 5.11 14.56 -47.05
N GLU A 38 4.64 14.56 -48.30
CA GLU A 38 3.33 13.95 -48.68
C GLU A 38 3.26 12.45 -48.38
N MET A 39 4.40 11.75 -48.35
CA MET A 39 4.50 10.31 -48.04
C MET A 39 4.65 10.03 -46.56
N CYS A 40 4.63 11.05 -45.69
CA CYS A 40 4.86 10.96 -44.27
C CYS A 40 3.55 11.10 -43.47
N ASN A 41 3.63 10.82 -42.18
CA ASN A 41 2.51 10.99 -41.24
C ASN A 41 2.71 12.23 -40.37
N LEU A 42 1.61 12.89 -40.05
CA LEU A 42 1.55 13.92 -39.01
C LEU A 42 1.01 13.29 -37.74
N GLU A 43 1.85 13.23 -36.71
CA GLU A 43 1.50 12.63 -35.43
C GLU A 43 1.29 13.69 -34.37
N PHE A 44 0.28 13.45 -33.51
CA PHE A 44 -0.12 14.31 -32.42
C PHE A 44 0.02 13.51 -31.11
N SER A 45 0.91 13.93 -30.22
CA SER A 45 1.12 13.27 -28.95
C SER A 45 1.04 14.27 -27.80
N PHE A 46 0.43 13.83 -26.70
CA PHE A 46 0.35 14.61 -25.47
C PHE A 46 0.32 13.67 -24.25
N VAL A 47 0.92 14.10 -23.16
CA VAL A 47 0.96 13.29 -21.94
C VAL A 47 -0.45 13.00 -21.44
N GLY A 48 -0.77 11.71 -21.27
CA GLY A 48 -2.10 11.25 -20.85
C GLY A 48 -3.09 11.02 -22.01
N PHE A 49 -2.70 11.18 -23.28
CA PHE A 49 -3.52 10.95 -24.45
C PHE A 49 -2.89 9.93 -25.40
N LEU A 50 -3.74 9.27 -26.21
CA LEU A 50 -3.27 8.42 -27.29
C LEU A 50 -2.69 9.28 -28.39
N THR A 51 -1.58 8.84 -28.98
CA THR A 51 -1.02 9.44 -30.18
C THR A 51 -1.98 9.17 -31.35
N GLU A 52 -2.41 10.23 -32.03
CA GLU A 52 -3.19 10.14 -33.27
C GLU A 52 -2.25 10.44 -34.43
N SER A 53 -2.34 9.65 -35.49
CA SER A 53 -1.49 9.76 -36.68
C SER A 53 -2.35 9.89 -37.93
N PHE A 54 -2.03 10.85 -38.80
CA PHE A 54 -2.73 11.13 -40.03
C PHE A 54 -1.74 11.15 -41.20
N SER A 55 -2.09 10.52 -42.32
CA SER A 55 -1.29 10.66 -43.54
C SER A 55 -1.34 12.10 -44.06
N ILE A 56 -0.17 12.69 -44.26
CA ILE A 56 -0.10 14.10 -44.73
C ILE A 56 -0.83 14.29 -46.06
N SER A 57 -0.82 13.29 -46.95
CA SER A 57 -1.53 13.31 -48.23
C SER A 57 -3.05 13.41 -48.11
N GLU A 58 -3.63 13.05 -46.94
CA GLU A 58 -5.08 13.08 -46.71
C GLU A 58 -5.54 14.29 -45.90
N ILE A 59 -4.62 15.11 -45.41
CA ILE A 59 -4.92 16.26 -44.55
C ILE A 59 -5.46 17.43 -45.37
N ARG A 60 -6.56 18.02 -44.88
CA ARG A 60 -7.08 19.30 -45.35
C ARG A 60 -6.93 20.36 -44.27
N SER A 61 -6.41 21.54 -44.65
CA SER A 61 -6.29 22.67 -43.74
C SER A 61 -7.62 23.50 -43.72
N PRO A 62 -8.10 23.93 -42.53
CA PRO A 62 -7.56 23.69 -41.20
C PRO A 62 -7.90 22.29 -40.65
N LEU A 63 -6.91 21.61 -40.04
CA LEU A 63 -7.08 20.32 -39.42
C LEU A 63 -7.46 20.50 -37.93
N LYS A 64 -8.53 19.82 -37.50
CA LYS A 64 -8.97 19.78 -36.12
C LYS A 64 -8.79 18.37 -35.58
N VAL A 65 -7.85 18.19 -34.66
CA VAL A 65 -7.52 16.90 -34.08
C VAL A 65 -8.14 16.77 -32.68
N ARG A 66 -8.69 15.61 -32.39
CA ARG A 66 -9.18 15.25 -31.04
C ARG A 66 -8.37 14.07 -30.53
N LEU A 67 -7.53 14.31 -29.54
CA LEU A 67 -6.83 13.24 -28.88
C LEU A 67 -7.77 12.51 -27.92
N LYS A 68 -7.70 11.18 -27.93
CA LYS A 68 -8.41 10.32 -26.98
C LYS A 68 -7.60 10.18 -25.71
N ASP A 69 -8.28 10.30 -24.58
CA ASP A 69 -7.66 10.12 -23.26
C ASP A 69 -7.07 8.70 -23.15
N LYS A 70 -5.79 8.61 -22.86
CA LYS A 70 -5.08 7.34 -22.72
C LYS A 70 -5.59 6.52 -21.54
N THR A 71 -6.23 7.17 -20.57
CA THR A 71 -6.85 6.48 -19.41
C THR A 71 -8.12 5.71 -19.77
N GLN A 72 -8.77 6.01 -20.89
CA GLN A 72 -9.94 5.25 -21.40
C GLN A 72 -9.57 4.14 -22.39
N ALA A 73 -8.34 4.11 -22.90
CA ALA A 73 -7.91 3.15 -23.89
C ALA A 73 -6.80 2.25 -23.36
N LEU A 74 -7.18 1.03 -22.95
CA LEU A 74 -6.37 -0.17 -23.04
C LEU A 74 -5.02 -0.20 -22.29
N GLY A 75 -5.00 0.01 -20.95
CA GLY A 75 -3.82 -0.33 -20.17
C GLY A 75 -3.80 0.30 -18.79
N LEU A 76 -3.30 -0.44 -17.82
CA LEU A 76 -2.94 0.11 -16.51
C LEU A 76 -1.60 0.82 -16.66
N ALA A 77 -1.58 2.15 -16.47
CA ALA A 77 -0.35 2.92 -16.47
C ALA A 77 0.14 3.16 -15.03
N VAL A 78 1.43 3.01 -14.79
CA VAL A 78 2.10 3.14 -13.48
C VAL A 78 3.28 4.08 -13.56
N VAL A 79 3.66 4.68 -12.43
CA VAL A 79 4.82 5.58 -12.31
C VAL A 79 5.76 5.20 -11.18
N SER A 80 5.39 4.24 -10.35
CA SER A 80 6.16 3.94 -9.13
C SER A 80 7.44 3.14 -9.38
N GLY A 81 7.57 2.47 -10.51
CA GLY A 81 8.74 1.65 -10.85
C GLY A 81 9.76 2.33 -11.77
N SER A 82 9.37 3.41 -12.44
CA SER A 82 10.09 3.99 -13.57
C SER A 82 10.20 5.52 -13.51
N ILE A 83 11.05 6.09 -14.36
CA ILE A 83 11.26 7.55 -14.48
C ILE A 83 10.03 8.24 -15.09
N SER A 84 9.38 7.57 -16.07
CA SER A 84 8.18 8.06 -16.76
C SER A 84 7.01 7.09 -16.59
N GLU A 85 5.79 7.58 -16.83
CA GLU A 85 4.59 6.74 -16.81
C GLU A 85 4.64 5.68 -17.91
N ARG A 86 4.34 4.41 -17.55
CA ARG A 86 4.41 3.24 -18.44
C ARG A 86 3.22 2.33 -18.28
N ALA A 87 3.03 1.46 -19.25
CA ALA A 87 2.12 0.33 -19.13
C ALA A 87 2.66 -0.67 -18.10
N VAL A 88 1.77 -1.21 -17.27
CA VAL A 88 2.12 -2.13 -16.18
C VAL A 88 2.84 -3.40 -16.66
N GLU A 89 2.59 -3.84 -17.91
CA GLU A 89 3.26 -4.98 -18.51
C GLU A 89 4.74 -4.71 -18.88
N GLU A 90 5.12 -3.44 -19.03
CA GLU A 90 6.48 -3.02 -19.39
C GLU A 90 7.38 -2.78 -18.17
N GLU A 91 6.83 -2.87 -16.96
CA GLU A 91 7.59 -2.66 -15.73
C GLU A 91 8.56 -3.81 -15.45
N VAL A 92 9.73 -3.46 -14.94
CA VAL A 92 10.78 -4.43 -14.57
C VAL A 92 10.56 -5.04 -13.18
N VAL A 93 9.67 -4.45 -12.40
CA VAL A 93 9.30 -4.89 -11.05
C VAL A 93 7.82 -5.29 -10.99
N PRO A 94 7.42 -6.18 -10.07
CA PRO A 94 6.03 -6.57 -9.91
C PRO A 94 5.23 -5.40 -9.34
N ILE A 95 4.35 -4.82 -10.17
CA ILE A 95 3.41 -3.80 -9.75
C ILE A 95 1.99 -4.29 -9.99
N GLU A 96 1.17 -4.22 -8.93
CA GLU A 96 -0.25 -4.45 -9.00
C GLU A 96 -1.01 -3.14 -8.81
N VAL A 97 -2.03 -2.92 -9.63
CA VAL A 97 -2.77 -1.66 -9.67
C VAL A 97 -4.20 -1.88 -9.24
N LEU A 98 -4.61 -1.18 -8.19
CA LEU A 98 -5.97 -1.14 -7.70
C LEU A 98 -6.66 0.11 -8.23
N LYS A 99 -7.70 -0.08 -9.02
CA LYS A 99 -8.48 1.01 -9.61
C LYS A 99 -9.55 1.52 -8.64
N PRO A 100 -10.01 2.77 -8.78
CA PRO A 100 -11.01 3.38 -7.90
C PRO A 100 -12.31 2.58 -7.77
N TYR A 101 -12.76 1.91 -8.83
CA TYR A 101 -14.01 1.15 -8.78
C TYR A 101 -14.00 0.03 -7.73
N LEU A 102 -12.83 -0.60 -7.49
CA LEU A 102 -12.68 -1.58 -6.41
C LEU A 102 -12.92 -0.95 -5.05
N ALA A 103 -12.44 0.29 -4.82
CA ALA A 103 -12.71 1.03 -3.61
C ALA A 103 -14.17 1.48 -3.51
N ASP A 104 -14.75 1.87 -4.66
CA ASP A 104 -16.11 2.40 -4.72
C ASP A 104 -17.21 1.34 -4.57
N ASN A 105 -16.93 0.09 -4.90
CA ASN A 105 -17.92 -0.98 -4.89
C ASN A 105 -17.72 -1.98 -3.74
N THR A 106 -16.58 -1.95 -3.05
CA THR A 106 -16.35 -2.79 -1.88
C THR A 106 -16.75 -2.08 -0.58
N ASN A 107 -16.90 -2.82 0.51
CA ASN A 107 -17.12 -2.26 1.84
C ASN A 107 -15.86 -1.57 2.38
N ALA A 108 -15.18 -0.81 1.53
CA ALA A 108 -14.00 -0.09 1.96
C ALA A 108 -14.44 1.18 2.70
N VAL A 109 -14.68 1.05 3.99
CA VAL A 109 -14.75 2.18 4.92
C VAL A 109 -13.38 2.87 4.99
N GLY A 110 -12.34 2.19 4.49
CA GLY A 110 -10.97 2.69 4.38
C GLY A 110 -10.14 1.92 3.35
N LEU A 111 -9.01 2.49 3.00
CA LEU A 111 -8.06 1.94 2.01
C LEU A 111 -7.34 0.66 2.49
N LYS A 112 -7.33 0.38 3.79
CA LYS A 112 -6.82 -0.87 4.37
C LYS A 112 -7.49 -2.09 3.74
N GLY A 113 -8.84 -2.13 3.73
CA GLY A 113 -9.61 -3.23 3.15
C GLY A 113 -9.41 -3.40 1.65
N LEU A 114 -9.18 -2.29 0.91
CA LEU A 114 -8.86 -2.33 -0.50
C LEU A 114 -7.48 -2.98 -0.75
N VAL A 115 -6.45 -2.54 -0.04
CA VAL A 115 -5.09 -3.06 -0.17
C VAL A 115 -5.01 -4.52 0.28
N ALA A 116 -5.79 -4.91 1.30
CA ALA A 116 -5.88 -6.28 1.75
C ALA A 116 -6.39 -7.28 0.69
N LYS A 117 -7.02 -6.82 -0.40
CA LYS A 117 -7.44 -7.66 -1.53
C LYS A 117 -6.30 -8.00 -2.50
N THR A 118 -5.15 -7.33 -2.40
CA THR A 118 -3.97 -7.60 -3.24
C THR A 118 -3.38 -8.97 -2.87
N SER A 119 -3.05 -9.79 -3.88
CA SER A 119 -2.35 -11.06 -3.64
C SER A 119 -1.01 -10.81 -2.95
N GLY A 120 -0.58 -11.72 -2.07
CA GLY A 120 0.67 -11.59 -1.31
C GLY A 120 0.70 -10.48 -0.26
N VAL A 121 -0.37 -9.74 -0.05
CA VAL A 121 -0.46 -8.71 0.99
C VAL A 121 -1.27 -9.23 2.17
N ALA A 122 -0.71 -9.27 3.35
CA ALA A 122 -1.42 -9.50 4.61
C ALA A 122 -1.37 -8.22 5.47
N ILE A 123 -2.42 -7.96 6.24
CA ILE A 123 -2.46 -6.80 7.14
C ILE A 123 -2.89 -7.27 8.52
N MET A 124 -1.99 -7.13 9.49
CA MET A 124 -2.23 -7.40 10.90
C MET A 124 -2.36 -6.06 11.65
N ASP A 125 -3.54 -5.75 12.17
CA ASP A 125 -3.87 -4.43 12.71
C ASP A 125 -3.58 -3.31 11.68
N SER A 126 -2.57 -2.46 11.89
CA SER A 126 -2.12 -1.43 10.95
C SER A 126 -0.95 -1.87 10.07
N GLN A 127 -0.26 -2.95 10.44
CA GLN A 127 0.98 -3.38 9.81
C GLN A 127 0.76 -4.19 8.54
N VAL A 128 1.47 -3.82 7.49
CA VAL A 128 1.46 -4.53 6.20
C VAL A 128 2.62 -5.50 6.12
N SER A 129 2.32 -6.69 5.67
CA SER A 129 3.29 -7.70 5.24
C SER A 129 3.07 -8.00 3.76
N ILE A 130 4.10 -7.84 2.94
CA ILE A 130 4.10 -8.25 1.53
C ILE A 130 4.91 -9.53 1.43
N ARG A 131 4.30 -10.61 0.91
CA ARG A 131 4.99 -11.90 0.72
C ARG A 131 5.70 -12.39 2.01
N GLY A 132 5.03 -12.22 3.17
CA GLY A 132 5.55 -12.67 4.46
C GLY A 132 6.75 -11.90 5.02
N GLY A 133 7.16 -10.78 4.40
CA GLY A 133 8.34 -10.01 4.80
C GLY A 133 8.24 -9.32 6.16
N SER A 134 7.06 -9.26 6.77
CA SER A 134 6.86 -8.73 8.12
C SER A 134 6.01 -9.69 8.95
N GLY A 135 6.41 -9.93 10.20
CA GLY A 135 5.59 -10.54 11.23
C GLY A 135 4.74 -9.51 11.95
N TYR A 136 4.30 -9.84 13.17
CA TYR A 136 3.55 -8.91 14.03
C TYR A 136 4.50 -8.09 14.90
N SER A 137 4.37 -6.77 14.84
CA SER A 137 5.21 -5.82 15.62
C SER A 137 4.40 -4.70 16.27
N TYR A 138 3.13 -4.94 16.57
CA TYR A 138 2.24 -3.93 17.17
C TYR A 138 2.11 -2.63 16.35
N GLY A 139 2.35 -2.69 15.02
CA GLY A 139 2.33 -1.55 14.13
C GLY A 139 3.63 -0.74 14.08
N VAL A 140 4.66 -1.12 14.81
CA VAL A 140 5.95 -0.42 14.88
C VAL A 140 6.90 -0.94 13.80
N GLY A 141 7.70 -0.05 13.19
CA GLY A 141 8.79 -0.44 12.31
C GLY A 141 8.36 -1.06 10.97
N SER A 142 7.49 -0.40 10.20
CA SER A 142 7.05 -0.93 8.91
C SER A 142 8.19 -1.15 7.93
N ARG A 143 8.20 -2.33 7.27
CA ARG A 143 9.07 -2.67 6.13
C ARG A 143 8.43 -2.33 4.78
N VAL A 144 7.18 -1.90 4.79
CA VAL A 144 6.45 -1.45 3.60
C VAL A 144 6.26 0.06 3.68
N SER A 145 6.82 0.78 2.71
CA SER A 145 6.64 2.23 2.63
C SER A 145 5.27 2.55 2.07
N LEU A 146 4.53 3.38 2.78
CA LEU A 146 3.30 3.96 2.27
C LEU A 146 3.60 5.35 1.72
N LEU A 147 3.27 5.57 0.43
CA LEU A 147 3.45 6.86 -0.22
C LEU A 147 2.11 7.51 -0.54
N LEU A 148 2.03 8.82 -0.34
CA LEU A 148 0.96 9.66 -0.88
C LEU A 148 1.58 10.68 -1.85
N ASP A 149 1.16 10.62 -3.11
CA ASP A 149 1.69 11.45 -4.21
C ASP A 149 3.24 11.43 -4.32
N GLY A 150 3.84 10.28 -3.94
CA GLY A 150 5.26 9.99 -4.09
C GLY A 150 6.16 10.37 -2.90
N LEU A 151 5.61 10.90 -1.81
CA LEU A 151 6.33 11.11 -0.55
C LEU A 151 5.89 10.10 0.52
N PRO A 152 6.82 9.59 1.36
CA PRO A 152 6.49 8.70 2.46
C PRO A 152 5.47 9.31 3.45
N LEU A 153 4.54 8.48 3.94
CA LEU A 153 3.51 8.85 4.91
C LEU A 153 3.47 7.82 6.05
N LEU A 154 4.61 7.60 6.67
CA LEU A 154 4.75 6.81 7.90
C LEU A 154 4.94 7.78 9.07
N SER A 155 4.43 7.42 10.26
CA SER A 155 4.73 8.24 11.46
C SER A 155 6.23 8.27 11.72
N GLY A 156 6.76 9.41 12.14
CA GLY A 156 8.20 9.58 12.28
C GLY A 156 8.77 8.71 13.39
N ASP A 157 8.09 8.55 14.51
CA ASP A 157 8.54 7.84 15.70
C ASP A 157 8.34 6.32 15.63
N LEU A 158 7.12 5.89 15.31
CA LEU A 158 6.72 4.47 15.25
C LEU A 158 7.02 3.84 13.89
N GLY A 159 7.09 4.61 12.80
CA GLY A 159 7.07 4.07 11.44
C GLY A 159 5.74 3.41 11.08
N GLU A 160 4.65 3.82 11.74
CA GLU A 160 3.31 3.24 11.60
C GLU A 160 2.55 3.82 10.41
N ILE A 161 1.67 3.00 9.83
CA ILE A 161 0.73 3.39 8.77
C ILE A 161 -0.61 3.81 9.38
N TRP A 162 -0.99 5.07 9.20
CA TRP A 162 -2.30 5.60 9.59
C TRP A 162 -3.31 5.47 8.46
N TRP A 163 -3.95 4.29 8.31
CA TRP A 163 -4.90 3.99 7.24
C TRP A 163 -6.10 4.93 7.20
N SER A 164 -6.62 5.31 8.36
CA SER A 164 -7.77 6.22 8.49
C SER A 164 -7.45 7.64 8.00
N TYR A 165 -6.17 8.02 7.97
CA TYR A 165 -5.70 9.34 7.57
C TYR A 165 -5.74 9.57 6.06
N LEU A 166 -5.70 8.52 5.25
CA LEU A 166 -5.69 8.62 3.80
C LEU A 166 -7.05 9.07 3.25
N PRO A 167 -7.10 10.12 2.36
CA PRO A 167 -8.35 10.66 1.83
C PRO A 167 -8.90 9.77 0.69
N MET A 168 -9.62 8.69 1.04
CA MET A 168 -10.18 7.73 0.09
C MET A 168 -11.02 8.40 -1.01
N GLU A 169 -11.72 9.49 -0.68
CA GLU A 169 -12.52 10.30 -1.60
C GLU A 169 -11.70 11.00 -2.68
N HIS A 170 -10.39 11.06 -2.53
CA HIS A 170 -9.45 11.71 -3.46
C HIS A 170 -8.45 10.76 -4.10
N ILE A 171 -8.54 9.45 -3.89
CA ILE A 171 -7.60 8.49 -4.50
C ILE A 171 -8.02 8.18 -5.93
N ALA A 172 -7.08 8.34 -6.86
CA ALA A 172 -7.20 8.00 -8.27
C ALA A 172 -6.76 6.58 -8.57
N GLN A 173 -5.72 6.10 -7.87
CA GLN A 173 -5.09 4.82 -8.13
C GLN A 173 -4.24 4.42 -6.93
N VAL A 174 -4.14 3.11 -6.66
CA VAL A 174 -3.19 2.56 -5.72
C VAL A 174 -2.27 1.61 -6.48
N GLU A 175 -0.97 1.81 -6.34
CA GLU A 175 0.07 0.98 -6.93
C GLU A 175 0.79 0.21 -5.81
N VAL A 176 0.81 -1.12 -5.89
CA VAL A 176 1.48 -1.98 -4.91
C VAL A 176 2.70 -2.63 -5.55
N ILE A 177 3.90 -2.21 -5.12
CA ILE A 177 5.18 -2.78 -5.54
C ILE A 177 5.53 -3.88 -4.55
N LYS A 178 5.73 -5.11 -5.03
CA LYS A 178 5.89 -6.30 -4.20
C LYS A 178 7.35 -6.80 -4.15
N CYS A 179 8.31 -5.90 -4.21
CA CYS A 179 9.74 -6.23 -4.11
C CYS A 179 10.49 -5.14 -3.35
N ALA A 180 11.74 -5.40 -3.00
CA ALA A 180 12.61 -4.38 -2.41
C ALA A 180 12.71 -3.14 -3.32
N ALA A 181 12.35 -1.99 -2.77
CA ALA A 181 12.32 -0.71 -3.47
C ALA A 181 13.16 0.36 -2.73
N SER A 182 14.02 -0.05 -1.79
CA SER A 182 14.84 0.85 -0.97
C SER A 182 15.78 1.72 -1.79
N SER A 183 16.25 1.26 -2.95
CA SER A 183 17.07 2.06 -3.86
C SER A 183 16.37 3.30 -4.40
N LEU A 184 15.03 3.33 -4.43
CA LEU A 184 14.23 4.49 -4.86
C LEU A 184 13.61 5.25 -3.69
N TYR A 185 13.09 4.50 -2.70
CA TYR A 185 12.21 5.04 -1.66
C TYR A 185 12.81 5.01 -0.26
N GLY A 186 14.05 4.49 -0.11
CA GLY A 186 14.82 4.53 1.12
C GLY A 186 14.40 3.52 2.17
N THR A 187 14.75 3.82 3.41
CA THR A 187 14.36 3.04 4.59
C THR A 187 12.84 2.86 4.65
N GLY A 188 12.35 1.72 5.16
CA GLY A 188 10.93 1.40 5.18
C GLY A 188 10.37 0.82 3.88
N ALA A 189 11.14 0.76 2.76
CA ALA A 189 10.75 0.12 1.52
C ALA A 189 11.48 -1.22 1.28
N SER A 190 11.91 -1.89 2.34
CA SER A 190 12.67 -3.14 2.28
C SER A 190 11.82 -4.32 1.79
N ASN A 191 10.52 -4.31 2.07
CA ASN A 191 9.58 -5.37 1.69
C ASN A 191 8.62 -4.94 0.56
N GLY A 192 8.54 -3.64 0.25
CA GLY A 192 7.72 -3.11 -0.84
C GLY A 192 7.20 -1.70 -0.60
N VAL A 193 6.33 -1.27 -1.52
CA VAL A 193 5.74 0.09 -1.49
C VAL A 193 4.26 0.03 -1.85
N ILE A 194 3.46 0.78 -1.12
CA ILE A 194 2.06 1.07 -1.47
C ILE A 194 1.95 2.55 -1.78
N HIS A 195 1.72 2.89 -3.04
CA HIS A 195 1.66 4.27 -3.49
C HIS A 195 0.22 4.69 -3.82
N PHE A 196 -0.31 5.60 -3.04
CA PHE A 196 -1.60 6.25 -3.26
C PHE A 196 -1.40 7.49 -4.13
N ARG A 197 -2.03 7.48 -5.30
CA ARG A 197 -2.06 8.62 -6.20
C ARG A 197 -3.40 9.33 -6.05
N SER A 198 -3.35 10.60 -5.72
CA SER A 198 -4.56 11.39 -5.56
C SER A 198 -5.02 12.00 -6.89
N VAL A 199 -6.33 12.25 -6.99
CA VAL A 199 -6.94 12.79 -8.22
C VAL A 199 -6.58 14.25 -8.44
N TRP A 200 -6.64 14.65 -9.72
CA TRP A 200 -6.77 16.03 -10.18
C TRP A 200 -8.08 16.22 -10.94
N PRO A 201 -8.66 17.42 -10.97
CA PRO A 201 -9.90 17.65 -11.68
C PRO A 201 -9.73 17.43 -13.19
N SER A 202 -10.78 16.92 -13.81
CA SER A 202 -10.96 16.94 -15.26
C SER A 202 -11.53 18.32 -15.71
N SER A 203 -11.84 18.45 -17.00
CA SER A 203 -12.46 19.68 -17.53
C SER A 203 -13.84 20.02 -16.97
N LYS A 204 -14.55 19.04 -16.40
CA LYS A 204 -15.86 19.25 -15.77
C LYS A 204 -15.69 19.37 -14.26
N LYS A 205 -16.37 20.36 -13.64
CA LYS A 205 -16.50 20.39 -12.19
C LYS A 205 -17.28 19.16 -11.73
N GLU A 206 -16.91 18.64 -10.61
CA GLU A 206 -17.52 17.44 -10.03
C GLU A 206 -17.61 17.57 -8.51
N THR A 207 -18.79 17.33 -7.98
CA THR A 207 -19.01 17.22 -6.53
C THR A 207 -19.63 15.86 -6.26
N ILE A 208 -19.03 15.08 -5.37
CA ILE A 208 -19.52 13.75 -4.98
C ILE A 208 -19.79 13.79 -3.48
N VAL A 209 -20.99 13.36 -3.08
CA VAL A 209 -21.38 13.15 -1.69
C VAL A 209 -21.63 11.65 -1.51
N LYS A 210 -21.07 11.06 -0.48
CA LYS A 210 -21.30 9.67 -0.08
C LYS A 210 -21.77 9.63 1.36
N ALA A 211 -22.77 8.82 1.67
CA ALA A 211 -23.21 8.54 3.02
C ALA A 211 -23.44 7.04 3.19
N PHE A 212 -23.12 6.50 4.33
CA PHE A 212 -23.33 5.10 4.62
C PHE A 212 -23.77 4.87 6.07
N ASN A 213 -24.53 3.79 6.25
CA ASN A 213 -24.94 3.27 7.53
C ASN A 213 -24.75 1.75 7.51
N GLY A 214 -24.22 1.19 8.57
CA GLY A 214 -23.99 -0.24 8.70
C GLY A 214 -24.25 -0.73 10.11
N VAL A 215 -24.48 -2.05 10.21
CA VAL A 215 -24.70 -2.76 11.46
C VAL A 215 -23.84 -4.01 11.49
N TYR A 216 -23.39 -4.41 12.66
CA TYR A 216 -22.76 -5.69 12.91
C TYR A 216 -23.82 -6.70 13.38
N SER A 217 -23.76 -7.91 12.87
CA SER A 217 -24.58 -9.02 13.35
C SER A 217 -24.06 -9.55 14.68
N ASP A 218 -24.88 -10.33 15.36
CA ASP A 218 -24.43 -11.10 16.51
C ASP A 218 -23.26 -12.03 16.13
N PRO A 219 -22.31 -12.28 17.05
CA PRO A 219 -21.23 -13.22 16.82
C PRO A 219 -21.74 -14.65 16.64
N GLN A 220 -20.89 -15.53 16.12
CA GLN A 220 -21.22 -16.95 15.97
C GLN A 220 -21.37 -17.65 17.34
N ASN A 221 -20.53 -17.26 18.31
CA ASN A 221 -20.66 -17.68 19.70
C ASN A 221 -21.38 -16.58 20.49
N GLU A 222 -22.60 -16.92 20.98
CA GLU A 222 -23.45 -15.96 21.72
C GLU A 222 -22.78 -15.43 23.01
N SER A 223 -21.89 -16.19 23.64
CA SER A 223 -21.20 -15.76 24.86
C SER A 223 -20.29 -14.55 24.66
N TRP A 224 -19.84 -14.27 23.43
CA TRP A 224 -19.03 -13.10 23.11
C TRP A 224 -19.83 -11.81 22.99
N ARG A 225 -21.19 -11.93 22.92
CA ARG A 225 -22.08 -10.78 22.76
C ARG A 225 -22.18 -10.01 24.07
N TRP A 226 -21.59 -8.82 24.13
CA TRP A 226 -21.60 -7.94 25.28
C TRP A 226 -22.73 -6.89 25.25
N TRP A 227 -23.41 -6.73 24.11
CA TRP A 227 -24.56 -5.82 23.93
C TRP A 227 -25.89 -6.56 24.11
N ASP A 228 -26.92 -5.82 24.52
CA ASP A 228 -28.27 -6.33 24.69
C ASP A 228 -29.12 -6.22 23.42
N ASP A 229 -30.35 -6.71 23.43
CA ASP A 229 -31.26 -6.71 22.29
C ASP A 229 -31.77 -5.31 21.89
N SER A 230 -31.60 -4.30 22.72
CA SER A 230 -31.98 -2.91 22.46
C SER A 230 -30.94 -2.14 21.62
N PHE A 231 -29.74 -2.68 21.46
CA PHE A 231 -28.61 -2.02 20.82
C PHE A 231 -27.79 -3.03 20.00
N SER A 232 -27.48 -2.66 18.75
CA SER A 232 -26.46 -3.35 17.95
C SER A 232 -25.34 -2.38 17.61
N PRO A 233 -24.07 -2.81 17.58
CA PRO A 233 -22.98 -1.99 17.14
C PRO A 233 -23.21 -1.46 15.72
N VAL A 234 -22.99 -0.15 15.51
CA VAL A 234 -23.31 0.52 14.25
C VAL A 234 -22.12 1.28 13.69
N LEU A 235 -22.07 1.36 12.37
CA LEU A 235 -21.07 2.05 11.60
C LEU A 235 -21.73 3.09 10.70
N ASN A 236 -21.34 4.37 10.85
CA ASN A 236 -21.93 5.48 10.11
C ASN A 236 -20.84 6.40 9.55
N GLY A 237 -21.10 7.00 8.41
CA GLY A 237 -20.19 8.01 7.90
C GLY A 237 -20.72 8.75 6.70
N ALA A 238 -20.07 9.86 6.43
CA ALA A 238 -20.31 10.66 5.23
C ALA A 238 -19.01 11.28 4.73
N SER A 239 -18.95 11.48 3.41
CA SER A 239 -17.85 12.20 2.79
C SER A 239 -18.34 13.10 1.67
N VAL A 240 -17.61 14.18 1.44
CA VAL A 240 -17.79 15.07 0.31
C VAL A 240 -16.46 15.28 -0.39
N SER A 241 -16.49 15.31 -1.72
CA SER A 241 -15.34 15.62 -2.57
C SER A 241 -15.79 16.60 -3.65
N HIS A 242 -15.09 17.73 -3.78
CA HIS A 242 -15.31 18.69 -4.87
C HIS A 242 -14.02 18.88 -5.66
N ARG A 243 -14.15 18.87 -7.00
CA ARG A 243 -13.04 19.03 -7.94
C ARG A 243 -13.41 20.01 -9.01
N GLN A 244 -12.57 21.00 -9.25
CA GLN A 244 -12.80 22.01 -10.28
C GLN A 244 -11.49 22.47 -10.88
N ALA A 245 -11.44 22.53 -12.21
CA ALA A 245 -10.36 23.13 -12.97
C ALA A 245 -10.82 24.47 -13.53
N TRP A 246 -9.99 25.50 -13.38
CA TRP A 246 -10.06 26.77 -14.09
C TRP A 246 -8.88 26.84 -15.08
N ASP A 247 -8.78 27.92 -15.82
CA ASP A 247 -7.72 28.10 -16.82
C ASP A 247 -6.32 27.81 -16.25
N LYS A 248 -5.96 28.42 -15.12
CA LYS A 248 -4.61 28.33 -14.51
C LYS A 248 -4.59 27.67 -13.14
N VAL A 249 -5.73 27.29 -12.58
CA VAL A 249 -5.83 26.77 -11.22
C VAL A 249 -6.70 25.55 -11.17
N ASP A 250 -6.23 24.51 -10.48
CA ASP A 250 -7.03 23.33 -10.14
C ASP A 250 -7.23 23.27 -8.63
N LEU A 251 -8.43 22.94 -8.24
CA LEU A 251 -8.83 22.74 -6.85
C LEU A 251 -9.41 21.35 -6.66
N VAL A 252 -8.99 20.69 -5.59
CA VAL A 252 -9.63 19.51 -5.01
C VAL A 252 -9.79 19.76 -3.52
N VAL A 253 -11.01 19.66 -3.01
CA VAL A 253 -11.30 19.76 -1.57
C VAL A 253 -12.23 18.63 -1.16
N GLY A 254 -12.09 18.15 0.06
CA GLY A 254 -12.98 17.14 0.59
C GLY A 254 -12.94 17.04 2.09
N GLY A 255 -13.93 16.33 2.60
CA GLY A 255 -14.04 16.03 4.01
C GLY A 255 -14.71 14.68 4.23
N ASN A 256 -14.40 14.08 5.36
CA ASN A 256 -14.99 12.82 5.80
C ASN A 256 -15.26 12.88 7.30
N VAL A 257 -16.42 12.39 7.69
CA VAL A 257 -16.76 12.11 9.09
C VAL A 257 -17.20 10.66 9.21
N MET A 258 -16.82 10.01 10.30
CA MET A 258 -17.15 8.62 10.57
C MET A 258 -17.32 8.37 12.06
N SER A 259 -18.26 7.51 12.40
CA SER A 259 -18.46 6.97 13.74
C SER A 259 -18.68 5.46 13.60
N ASP A 260 -17.81 4.68 14.19
CA ASP A 260 -17.90 3.23 14.30
C ASP A 260 -17.98 2.87 15.80
N LYS A 261 -19.10 2.30 16.20
CA LYS A 261 -19.26 1.61 17.48
C LYS A 261 -19.03 0.13 17.19
N THR A 262 -17.80 -0.31 17.31
CA THR A 262 -17.39 -1.64 16.85
C THR A 262 -18.04 -2.75 17.67
N TYR A 263 -17.91 -3.98 17.19
CA TYR A 263 -18.30 -5.21 17.91
C TYR A 263 -17.44 -5.49 19.16
N LEU A 264 -16.27 -4.86 19.29
CA LEU A 264 -15.41 -4.94 20.47
C LEU A 264 -15.92 -3.99 21.56
N SER A 265 -16.02 -4.43 22.82
CA SER A 265 -16.69 -3.67 23.89
C SER A 265 -16.09 -2.29 24.18
N THR A 266 -14.77 -2.20 24.15
CA THR A 266 -14.04 -0.92 24.27
C THR A 266 -13.70 -0.32 22.92
N GLY A 267 -14.00 -1.03 21.82
CA GLY A 267 -13.70 -0.60 20.47
C GLY A 267 -14.65 0.49 20.01
N HIS A 268 -14.12 1.60 19.55
CA HIS A 268 -14.85 2.63 18.82
C HIS A 268 -13.87 3.45 17.98
N GLU A 269 -14.39 4.06 16.93
CA GLU A 269 -13.65 5.04 16.14
C GLU A 269 -14.57 6.21 15.79
N GLN A 270 -14.16 7.42 16.15
CA GLN A 270 -14.78 8.65 15.68
C GLN A 270 -13.72 9.51 15.02
N ARG A 271 -13.97 9.95 13.79
CA ARG A 271 -13.01 10.79 13.08
C ARG A 271 -13.69 11.88 12.26
N ALA A 272 -12.97 12.99 12.13
CA ALA A 272 -13.24 14.04 11.16
C ALA A 272 -11.94 14.37 10.42
N ARG A 273 -12.00 14.39 9.09
CA ARG A 273 -10.87 14.66 8.21
C ARG A 273 -11.24 15.69 7.17
N LEU A 274 -10.32 16.61 6.92
CA LEU A 274 -10.38 17.58 5.84
C LEU A 274 -9.15 17.42 4.94
N SER A 275 -9.31 17.60 3.64
CA SER A 275 -8.23 17.56 2.67
C SER A 275 -8.42 18.61 1.60
N ALA A 276 -7.32 19.21 1.14
CA ALA A 276 -7.32 20.20 0.09
C ALA A 276 -6.08 20.07 -0.79
N LYS A 277 -6.23 20.30 -2.09
CA LYS A 277 -5.13 20.36 -3.06
C LYS A 277 -5.33 21.52 -4.00
N LEU A 278 -4.28 22.29 -4.21
CA LEU A 278 -4.22 23.37 -5.19
C LEU A 278 -3.06 23.12 -6.14
N ARG A 279 -3.30 23.33 -7.43
CA ARG A 279 -2.27 23.32 -8.47
C ARG A 279 -2.41 24.56 -9.32
N PHE A 280 -1.29 25.23 -9.55
CA PHE A 280 -1.18 26.38 -10.42
C PHE A 280 -0.42 25.98 -11.68
N ARG A 281 -0.94 26.39 -12.83
CA ARG A 281 -0.43 26.12 -14.17
C ARG A 281 -0.17 27.46 -14.89
N PRO A 282 0.84 28.24 -14.45
CA PRO A 282 1.24 29.42 -15.23
C PRO A 282 1.79 29.00 -16.59
N ALA A 283 2.01 29.97 -17.50
CA ALA A 283 2.63 29.70 -18.77
C ALA A 283 4.05 29.10 -18.62
N ASN A 284 4.57 28.43 -19.67
CA ASN A 284 5.95 27.97 -19.80
C ASN A 284 6.37 26.69 -19.05
N GLY A 285 5.46 25.71 -18.92
CA GLY A 285 5.83 24.37 -18.40
C GLY A 285 6.14 24.33 -16.91
N LEU A 286 5.90 25.41 -16.16
CA LEU A 286 6.00 25.46 -14.71
C LEU A 286 4.69 24.97 -14.09
N LEU A 287 4.77 24.03 -13.17
CA LEU A 287 3.66 23.55 -12.34
C LEU A 287 4.08 23.64 -10.88
N TYR A 288 3.24 24.21 -10.04
CA TYR A 288 3.45 24.20 -8.60
C TYR A 288 2.14 24.09 -7.84
N GLY A 289 2.22 23.65 -6.61
CA GLY A 289 1.02 23.50 -5.83
C GLY A 289 1.29 23.14 -4.37
N VAL A 290 0.21 22.94 -3.65
CA VAL A 290 0.22 22.50 -2.27
C VAL A 290 -0.92 21.52 -2.04
N SER A 291 -0.65 20.48 -1.25
CA SER A 291 -1.68 19.57 -0.72
C SER A 291 -1.64 19.64 0.80
N ALA A 292 -2.78 19.50 1.44
CA ALA A 292 -2.88 19.46 2.90
C ALA A 292 -3.99 18.51 3.34
N ILE A 293 -3.74 17.80 4.45
CA ILE A 293 -4.72 16.95 5.13
C ILE A 293 -4.63 17.28 6.62
N ALA A 294 -5.78 17.32 7.29
CA ALA A 294 -5.87 17.40 8.75
C ALA A 294 -6.95 16.43 9.23
N GLN A 295 -6.67 15.67 10.27
CA GLN A 295 -7.60 14.71 10.87
C GLN A 295 -7.55 14.80 12.39
N TYR A 296 -8.72 14.80 13.00
CA TYR A 296 -8.90 14.48 14.41
C TYR A 296 -9.61 13.13 14.51
N GLN A 297 -9.11 12.28 15.40
CA GLN A 297 -9.62 10.93 15.62
C GLN A 297 -9.62 10.61 17.11
N GLN A 298 -10.69 10.00 17.57
CA GLN A 298 -10.80 9.35 18.87
C GLN A 298 -11.09 7.88 18.62
N MET A 299 -10.34 7.01 19.28
CA MET A 299 -10.49 5.57 19.10
C MET A 299 -10.24 4.83 20.40
N GLY A 300 -11.09 3.85 20.66
CA GLY A 300 -10.89 2.82 21.67
C GLY A 300 -10.44 1.53 21.01
N ARG A 301 -9.53 0.83 21.63
CA ARG A 301 -9.05 -0.46 21.17
C ARG A 301 -8.53 -1.29 22.34
N PHE A 302 -8.43 -2.60 22.16
CA PHE A 302 -7.68 -3.46 23.02
C PHE A 302 -6.72 -4.36 22.22
N ILE A 303 -5.76 -4.96 22.89
CA ILE A 303 -4.72 -5.76 22.26
C ILE A 303 -5.03 -7.25 22.36
N LEU A 304 -5.52 -7.70 23.51
CA LEU A 304 -5.80 -9.12 23.81
C LEU A 304 -7.22 -9.26 24.35
N TRP A 305 -7.92 -10.33 23.93
CA TRP A 305 -9.20 -10.69 24.51
C TRP A 305 -9.04 -11.22 25.94
N ASP A 306 -10.11 -11.14 26.71
CA ASP A 306 -10.18 -11.65 28.06
C ASP A 306 -10.13 -13.21 28.07
N ASP A 307 -11.08 -13.84 27.38
CA ASP A 307 -11.12 -15.30 27.24
C ASP A 307 -11.79 -15.69 25.92
N PHE A 308 -11.17 -16.63 25.18
CA PHE A 308 -11.71 -17.03 23.88
C PHE A 308 -13.09 -17.70 23.95
N GLU A 309 -13.33 -18.54 24.96
CA GLU A 309 -14.57 -19.34 25.03
C GLU A 309 -15.79 -18.50 25.45
N THR A 310 -15.57 -17.50 26.33
CA THR A 310 -16.66 -16.81 27.02
C THR A 310 -16.75 -15.31 26.73
N SER A 311 -15.65 -14.66 26.39
CA SER A 311 -15.57 -13.18 26.37
C SER A 311 -14.57 -12.64 25.34
N ALA A 312 -14.47 -13.26 24.14
CA ALA A 312 -13.50 -12.87 23.14
C ALA A 312 -13.68 -11.45 22.57
N TYR A 313 -14.80 -10.78 22.80
CA TYR A 313 -15.01 -9.37 22.46
C TYR A 313 -14.82 -8.41 23.62
N LEU A 314 -14.46 -8.90 24.80
CA LEU A 314 -14.05 -8.10 25.94
C LEU A 314 -12.50 -8.04 26.02
N PRO A 315 -11.94 -6.96 26.53
CA PRO A 315 -10.49 -6.85 26.71
C PRO A 315 -10.00 -7.63 27.92
N MET A 316 -8.84 -8.26 27.80
CA MET A 316 -8.03 -8.65 28.93
C MET A 316 -7.67 -7.39 29.75
N ASP A 317 -7.69 -7.50 31.07
CA ASP A 317 -7.40 -6.39 31.97
C ASP A 317 -6.05 -5.71 31.62
N GLY A 318 -6.04 -4.38 31.60
CA GLY A 318 -4.86 -3.59 31.27
C GLY A 318 -4.56 -3.45 29.77
N THR A 319 -5.15 -4.27 28.88
CA THR A 319 -4.81 -4.26 27.44
C THR A 319 -5.65 -3.29 26.60
N SER A 320 -6.61 -2.60 27.20
CA SER A 320 -7.45 -1.60 26.51
C SER A 320 -6.85 -0.19 26.57
N SER A 321 -7.07 0.59 25.53
CA SER A 321 -6.69 2.00 25.50
C SER A 321 -7.75 2.85 24.81
N GLU A 322 -7.87 4.10 25.28
CA GLU A 322 -8.64 5.15 24.59
C GLU A 322 -7.68 6.27 24.18
N ASP A 323 -7.62 6.55 22.89
CA ASP A 323 -6.67 7.46 22.30
C ASP A 323 -7.35 8.58 21.51
N LYS A 324 -6.82 9.79 21.66
CA LYS A 324 -7.19 10.94 20.84
C LYS A 324 -5.99 11.38 20.03
N TRP A 325 -6.15 11.47 18.72
CA TRP A 325 -5.07 11.79 17.80
C TRP A 325 -5.40 13.00 16.93
N PHE A 326 -4.39 13.80 16.68
CA PHE A 326 -4.42 14.83 15.66
C PHE A 326 -3.26 14.59 14.68
N ASN A 327 -3.59 14.40 13.41
CA ASN A 327 -2.62 14.18 12.35
C ASN A 327 -2.80 15.27 11.29
N MET A 328 -1.71 15.83 10.79
CA MET A 328 -1.75 16.81 9.69
C MET A 328 -0.51 16.73 8.82
N ASN A 329 -0.67 16.97 7.52
CA ASN A 329 0.44 17.22 6.61
C ASN A 329 0.17 18.43 5.71
N ILE A 330 1.27 19.06 5.27
CA ILE A 330 1.29 20.10 4.24
C ILE A 330 2.41 19.78 3.29
N ASP A 331 2.10 19.66 2.00
CA ASP A 331 3.00 19.17 0.96
C ASP A 331 3.12 20.20 -0.17
N PRO A 332 3.99 21.19 -0.09
CA PRO A 332 4.35 22.04 -1.22
C PRO A 332 5.17 21.27 -2.26
N TRP A 333 4.92 21.56 -3.54
CA TRP A 333 5.67 20.93 -4.62
C TRP A 333 5.81 21.86 -5.83
N LEU A 334 6.86 21.60 -6.62
CA LEU A 334 7.20 22.33 -7.83
C LEU A 334 7.72 21.36 -8.88
N THR A 335 7.28 21.54 -10.14
CA THR A 335 7.81 20.79 -11.29
C THR A 335 7.99 21.76 -12.45
N PHE A 336 9.13 21.67 -13.13
CA PHE A 336 9.37 22.41 -14.36
C PHE A 336 10.31 21.63 -15.28
N SER A 337 10.28 21.99 -16.58
CA SER A 337 11.22 21.45 -17.56
C SER A 337 12.17 22.55 -18.00
N ASP A 338 13.45 22.24 -18.09
CA ASP A 338 14.46 23.15 -18.61
C ASP A 338 14.48 23.18 -20.15
N LYS A 339 15.23 24.10 -20.73
CA LYS A 339 15.35 24.25 -22.18
C LYS A 339 16.03 23.06 -22.86
N SER A 340 16.74 22.22 -22.11
CA SER A 340 17.45 21.04 -22.62
C SER A 340 16.60 19.77 -22.54
N GLY A 341 15.32 19.87 -22.13
CA GLY A 341 14.40 18.74 -21.97
C GLY A 341 14.54 18.00 -20.63
N GLY A 342 15.33 18.54 -19.68
CA GLY A 342 15.42 18.02 -18.33
C GLY A 342 14.18 18.35 -17.49
N SER A 343 13.69 17.40 -16.72
CA SER A 343 12.56 17.56 -15.79
C SER A 343 13.06 17.73 -14.37
N HIS A 344 12.65 18.80 -13.73
CA HIS A 344 12.99 19.14 -12.34
C HIS A 344 11.74 18.97 -11.47
N LYS A 345 11.84 18.20 -10.40
CA LYS A 345 10.74 17.96 -9.46
C LYS A 345 11.25 18.20 -8.04
N LEU A 346 10.65 19.16 -7.33
CA LEU A 346 10.86 19.40 -5.92
C LEU A 346 9.55 19.09 -5.18
N LYS A 347 9.62 18.24 -4.17
CA LYS A 347 8.51 17.94 -3.27
C LYS A 347 8.96 18.08 -1.85
N THR A 348 8.12 18.66 -1.02
CA THR A 348 8.38 18.76 0.42
C THR A 348 7.16 18.34 1.20
N ARG A 349 7.34 17.88 2.43
CA ARG A 349 6.28 17.51 3.35
C ARG A 349 6.61 17.95 4.76
N PHE A 350 5.70 18.61 5.41
CA PHE A 350 5.60 18.66 6.85
C PHE A 350 4.51 17.66 7.28
N TYR A 351 4.84 16.72 8.16
CA TYR A 351 3.88 15.76 8.70
C TYR A 351 3.97 15.74 10.22
N ARG A 352 2.84 15.91 10.89
CA ARG A 352 2.73 15.86 12.34
C ARG A 352 1.71 14.82 12.76
N THR A 353 2.09 14.01 13.75
CA THR A 353 1.18 13.16 14.54
C THR A 353 1.25 13.58 16.00
N ALA A 354 0.12 13.67 16.69
CA ALA A 354 0.08 14.00 18.10
C ALA A 354 -1.01 13.19 18.80
N ARG A 355 -0.65 12.52 19.91
CA ARG A 355 -1.55 11.80 20.80
C ARG A 355 -1.80 12.64 22.05
N PHE A 356 -3.05 12.69 22.44
CA PHE A 356 -3.49 13.39 23.64
C PHE A 356 -3.92 12.38 24.71
N ASN A 357 -3.52 12.64 25.95
CA ASN A 357 -4.01 11.90 27.11
C ASN A 357 -5.44 12.34 27.47
N PRO A 358 -6.11 11.66 28.40
CA PRO A 358 -7.47 12.04 28.85
C PRO A 358 -7.58 13.46 29.38
N SER A 359 -6.52 14.04 29.97
CA SER A 359 -6.50 15.43 30.45
C SER A 359 -6.37 16.48 29.32
N GLY A 360 -6.19 16.04 28.06
CA GLY A 360 -6.02 16.90 26.89
C GLY A 360 -4.60 17.39 26.64
N SER A 361 -3.61 16.97 27.45
CA SER A 361 -2.19 17.26 27.21
C SER A 361 -1.61 16.33 26.16
N ILE A 362 -0.59 16.78 25.43
CA ILE A 362 0.12 15.95 24.45
C ILE A 362 0.99 14.95 25.20
N SER A 363 0.71 13.64 25.03
CA SER A 363 1.50 12.55 25.61
C SER A 363 2.56 12.03 24.64
N MET A 364 2.35 12.17 23.33
CA MET A 364 3.28 11.77 22.29
C MET A 364 3.12 12.67 21.06
N ALA A 365 4.19 13.09 20.45
CA ALA A 365 4.14 13.81 19.18
C ALA A 365 5.38 13.53 18.33
N SER A 366 5.17 13.47 17.03
CA SER A 366 6.22 13.38 16.03
C SER A 366 6.02 14.45 14.97
N ASN A 367 7.08 15.18 14.65
CA ASN A 367 7.13 16.13 13.55
C ASN A 367 8.16 15.64 12.55
N LEU A 368 7.77 15.52 11.30
CA LEU A 368 8.59 15.03 10.21
C LEU A 368 8.62 16.06 9.10
N TYR A 369 9.81 16.53 8.75
CA TYR A 369 10.06 17.43 7.64
C TYR A 369 10.82 16.66 6.57
N MET A 370 10.28 16.62 5.35
CA MET A 370 10.88 15.93 4.22
C MET A 370 11.09 16.88 3.05
N GLY A 371 12.17 16.67 2.31
CA GLY A 371 12.45 17.32 1.04
C GLY A 371 13.04 16.32 0.05
N GLU A 372 12.49 16.25 -1.15
CA GLU A 372 12.97 15.44 -2.26
C GLU A 372 13.14 16.32 -3.49
N TYR A 373 14.33 16.29 -4.08
CA TYR A 373 14.57 16.87 -5.37
C TYR A 373 15.00 15.78 -6.36
N LYS A 374 14.38 15.79 -7.56
CA LYS A 374 14.69 14.87 -8.65
C LYS A 374 14.96 15.66 -9.93
N TYR A 375 16.03 15.30 -10.61
CA TYR A 375 16.31 15.69 -11.97
C TYR A 375 16.26 14.46 -12.86
N GLY A 376 15.40 14.48 -13.89
CA GLY A 376 15.25 13.41 -14.85
C GLY A 376 15.45 13.91 -16.27
N ARG A 377 16.11 13.12 -17.11
CA ARG A 377 16.34 13.43 -18.52
C ARG A 377 16.30 12.19 -19.41
N GLU A 378 15.64 12.35 -20.54
CA GLU A 378 15.75 11.43 -21.67
C GLU A 378 16.89 11.92 -22.56
N PHE A 379 17.97 11.15 -22.68
CA PHE A 379 19.13 11.50 -23.48
C PHE A 379 18.90 11.19 -24.96
N ASN A 380 18.16 10.12 -25.21
CA ASN A 380 17.73 9.68 -26.52
C ASN A 380 16.56 8.67 -26.36
N GLU A 381 16.07 8.09 -27.44
CA GLU A 381 15.01 7.06 -27.43
C GLU A 381 15.35 5.77 -26.69
N HIS A 382 16.64 5.56 -26.38
CA HIS A 382 17.15 4.34 -25.75
C HIS A 382 17.55 4.52 -24.29
N ILE A 383 17.90 5.73 -23.85
CA ILE A 383 18.48 5.95 -22.52
C ILE A 383 17.80 7.13 -21.85
N SER A 384 17.29 6.88 -20.66
CA SER A 384 16.86 7.91 -19.72
C SER A 384 17.55 7.73 -18.37
N ALA A 385 17.80 8.83 -17.65
CA ALA A 385 18.35 8.77 -16.31
C ALA A 385 17.68 9.78 -15.38
N GLN A 386 17.71 9.45 -14.10
CA GLN A 386 17.23 10.30 -13.01
C GLN A 386 18.25 10.27 -11.89
N VAL A 387 18.50 11.44 -11.31
CA VAL A 387 19.27 11.59 -10.06
C VAL A 387 18.44 12.39 -9.07
N GLY A 388 18.65 12.15 -7.79
CA GLY A 388 17.91 12.88 -6.77
C GLY A 388 18.61 12.91 -5.43
N THR A 389 18.12 13.81 -4.59
CA THR A 389 18.48 13.91 -3.18
C THR A 389 17.23 13.87 -2.33
N PHE A 390 17.35 13.31 -1.15
CA PHE A 390 16.29 13.26 -0.16
C PHE A 390 16.84 13.65 1.20
N LEU A 391 16.07 14.39 1.96
CA LEU A 391 16.37 14.70 3.35
C LEU A 391 15.10 14.55 4.17
N SER A 392 15.15 13.80 5.26
CA SER A 392 14.14 13.87 6.31
C SER A 392 14.76 14.34 7.62
N ILE A 393 14.03 15.16 8.33
CA ILE A 393 14.36 15.64 9.68
C ILE A 393 13.18 15.29 10.54
N GLN A 394 13.41 14.54 11.59
CA GLN A 394 12.39 14.05 12.48
C GLN A 394 12.66 14.52 13.90
N SER A 395 11.64 15.05 14.56
CA SER A 395 11.66 15.38 15.97
C SER A 395 10.50 14.66 16.67
N SER A 396 10.81 13.81 17.64
CA SER A 396 9.83 13.01 18.35
C SER A 396 9.92 13.24 19.85
N PHE A 397 8.74 13.35 20.47
CA PHE A 397 8.58 13.51 21.93
C PHE A 397 7.56 12.48 22.43
N SER A 398 7.88 11.81 23.52
CA SER A 398 6.93 10.94 24.23
C SER A 398 7.31 10.87 25.72
N SER A 399 6.30 10.80 26.59
CA SER A 399 6.50 10.44 28.00
C SER A 399 6.99 8.99 28.20
N LEU A 400 6.90 8.18 27.15
CA LEU A 400 7.33 6.76 27.12
C LEU A 400 8.76 6.59 26.59
N TYR A 401 9.45 7.69 26.24
CA TYR A 401 10.87 7.72 25.92
C TYR A 401 11.67 8.21 27.14
N PRO A 402 12.82 7.63 27.45
CA PRO A 402 13.61 8.05 28.62
C PRO A 402 14.08 9.51 28.47
N GLY A 403 13.28 10.43 28.98
CA GLY A 403 13.64 11.80 29.32
C GLY A 403 13.99 12.78 28.19
N VAL A 404 13.78 12.49 26.90
CA VAL A 404 14.33 13.34 25.82
C VAL A 404 13.47 13.45 24.59
N SER A 405 13.45 14.64 23.99
CA SER A 405 13.06 14.84 22.60
C SER A 405 14.15 14.28 21.67
N LEU A 406 13.81 13.31 20.87
CA LEU A 406 14.73 12.65 19.93
C LEU A 406 14.71 13.36 18.59
N LEU A 407 15.89 13.61 18.03
CA LEU A 407 16.08 14.28 16.74
C LEU A 407 16.90 13.39 15.82
N THR A 408 16.40 13.13 14.62
CA THR A 408 17.08 12.34 13.59
C THR A 408 17.14 13.07 12.27
N PHE A 409 18.23 12.82 11.50
CA PHE A 409 18.44 13.34 10.16
C PHE A 409 18.75 12.19 9.21
N ASN A 410 17.99 12.08 8.12
CA ASN A 410 18.22 11.05 7.10
C ASN A 410 18.50 11.71 5.75
N PRO A 411 19.76 12.13 5.47
CA PRO A 411 20.16 12.56 4.14
C PRO A 411 20.40 11.37 3.23
N ALA A 412 19.95 11.47 1.96
CA ALA A 412 20.19 10.46 0.95
C ALA A 412 20.45 11.05 -0.43
N VAL A 413 21.24 10.32 -1.22
CA VAL A 413 21.41 10.54 -2.65
C VAL A 413 21.06 9.26 -3.39
N PHE A 414 20.43 9.39 -4.56
CA PHE A 414 20.03 8.23 -5.36
C PHE A 414 20.02 8.55 -6.84
N GLY A 415 20.06 7.51 -7.65
CA GLY A 415 19.98 7.63 -9.10
C GLY A 415 19.49 6.35 -9.75
N GLN A 416 18.95 6.50 -10.95
CA GLN A 416 18.47 5.40 -11.77
C GLN A 416 18.76 5.70 -13.24
N ILE A 417 19.18 4.65 -13.97
CA ILE A 417 19.34 4.68 -15.42
C ILE A 417 18.42 3.61 -16.00
N GLU A 418 17.72 3.95 -17.05
CA GLU A 418 16.83 3.05 -17.79
C GLU A 418 17.29 2.94 -19.24
N GLY A 419 17.34 1.70 -19.73
CA GLY A 419 17.64 1.37 -21.10
C GLY A 419 16.41 0.81 -21.83
N HIS A 420 16.21 1.19 -23.09
CA HIS A 420 15.19 0.63 -23.96
C HIS A 420 15.80 0.26 -25.32
N HIS A 421 15.90 -1.03 -25.61
CA HIS A 421 16.51 -1.55 -26.83
C HIS A 421 15.54 -2.55 -27.51
N GLY A 422 14.67 -2.03 -28.35
CA GLY A 422 13.65 -2.83 -29.01
C GLY A 422 12.69 -3.48 -28.01
N ARG A 423 12.78 -4.80 -27.83
CA ARG A 423 11.95 -5.57 -26.87
C ARG A 423 12.50 -5.66 -25.46
N LEU A 424 13.72 -5.18 -25.25
CA LEU A 424 14.40 -5.25 -23.95
C LEU A 424 14.37 -3.90 -23.26
N ARG A 425 13.90 -3.89 -22.03
CA ARG A 425 14.03 -2.76 -21.08
C ARG A 425 14.93 -3.19 -19.93
N THR A 426 15.78 -2.30 -19.49
CA THR A 426 16.68 -2.51 -18.36
C THR A 426 16.63 -1.33 -17.40
N VAL A 427 16.86 -1.62 -16.13
CA VAL A 427 16.93 -0.60 -15.08
C VAL A 427 18.12 -0.91 -14.19
N LEU A 428 18.91 0.11 -13.89
CA LEU A 428 19.95 0.09 -12.87
C LEU A 428 19.73 1.27 -11.92
N GLY A 429 19.71 1.01 -10.63
CA GLY A 429 19.50 2.03 -9.60
C GLY A 429 20.48 1.88 -8.46
N ALA A 430 20.78 2.98 -7.81
CA ALA A 430 21.62 3.04 -6.62
C ALA A 430 21.13 4.11 -5.65
N ARG A 431 21.30 3.88 -4.34
CA ARG A 431 21.03 4.82 -3.25
C ARG A 431 22.08 4.69 -2.17
N PHE A 432 22.36 5.80 -1.53
CA PHE A 432 23.13 5.88 -0.30
C PHE A 432 22.37 6.77 0.68
N GLU A 433 22.17 6.30 1.90
CA GLU A 433 21.41 7.02 2.93
C GLU A 433 22.10 6.86 4.28
N ASN A 434 22.12 7.93 5.07
CA ASN A 434 22.55 7.92 6.46
C ASN A 434 21.36 8.16 7.39
N ASN A 435 21.45 7.63 8.59
CA ASN A 435 20.58 7.92 9.73
C ASN A 435 21.44 8.49 10.85
N LEU A 436 21.38 9.80 11.02
CA LEU A 436 22.22 10.54 11.96
C LEU A 436 21.37 10.92 13.18
N ASN A 437 21.82 10.48 14.36
CA ASN A 437 21.16 10.73 15.64
C ASN A 437 22.13 11.45 16.58
N PRO A 438 22.16 12.80 16.59
CA PRO A 438 23.11 13.56 17.38
C PRO A 438 23.08 13.19 18.87
N GLY A 439 24.21 12.76 19.39
CA GLY A 439 24.37 12.37 20.80
C GLY A 439 24.01 10.90 21.13
N PHE A 440 23.63 10.11 20.12
CA PHE A 440 23.28 8.68 20.30
C PHE A 440 24.10 7.77 19.39
N TYR A 441 23.79 7.75 18.07
CA TYR A 441 24.47 6.88 17.10
C TYR A 441 24.27 7.40 15.68
N ASP A 442 25.18 6.99 14.80
CA ASP A 442 25.05 7.21 13.35
C ASP A 442 25.08 5.87 12.62
N GLU A 443 24.16 5.68 11.70
CA GLU A 443 24.05 4.47 10.86
C GLU A 443 24.09 4.85 9.38
N SER A 444 24.56 3.93 8.53
CA SER A 444 24.60 4.09 7.08
C SER A 444 24.05 2.87 6.37
N SER A 445 23.29 3.10 5.30
CA SER A 445 22.81 2.00 4.47
C SER A 445 23.92 1.31 3.66
N GLY A 446 25.09 1.95 3.54
CA GLY A 446 26.01 1.61 2.47
C GLY A 446 25.41 1.89 1.08
N PRO A 447 26.08 1.53 -0.02
CA PRO A 447 25.51 1.55 -1.36
C PRO A 447 24.45 0.48 -1.54
N VAL A 448 23.21 0.87 -1.82
CA VAL A 448 22.07 -0.01 -2.05
C VAL A 448 21.77 -0.05 -3.54
N LEU A 449 21.96 -1.20 -4.16
CA LEU A 449 21.88 -1.39 -5.59
C LEU A 449 20.62 -2.14 -6.00
N ARG A 450 20.14 -1.84 -7.20
CA ARG A 450 19.10 -2.64 -7.86
C ARG A 450 19.36 -2.76 -9.35
N ALA A 451 18.99 -3.89 -9.93
CA ALA A 451 18.99 -4.13 -11.36
C ALA A 451 17.71 -4.88 -11.75
N GLY A 452 17.24 -4.64 -12.96
CA GLY A 452 16.07 -5.35 -13.46
C GLY A 452 16.02 -5.31 -14.98
N LEU A 453 15.32 -6.27 -15.55
CA LEU A 453 15.04 -6.36 -16.98
C LEU A 453 13.58 -6.76 -17.21
N ASN A 454 13.06 -6.30 -18.34
CA ASN A 454 11.78 -6.74 -18.90
C ASN A 454 12.00 -7.02 -20.39
N TYR A 455 11.64 -8.21 -20.82
CA TYR A 455 11.79 -8.64 -22.22
C TYR A 455 10.44 -9.04 -22.80
N GLU A 456 9.99 -8.33 -23.83
CA GLU A 456 8.79 -8.68 -24.59
C GLU A 456 9.05 -9.91 -25.46
N ILE A 457 8.69 -11.11 -24.97
CA ILE A 457 8.83 -12.38 -25.70
C ILE A 457 7.99 -12.33 -26.98
N ARG A 458 6.73 -11.89 -26.84
CA ARG A 458 5.78 -11.62 -27.92
C ARG A 458 4.84 -10.51 -27.48
N LYS A 459 4.14 -9.87 -28.42
CA LYS A 459 3.23 -8.77 -28.11
C LYS A 459 2.27 -9.11 -26.98
N GLY A 460 2.38 -8.37 -25.88
CA GLY A 460 1.58 -8.54 -24.67
C GLY A 460 2.04 -9.69 -23.74
N THR A 461 3.19 -10.32 -23.99
CA THR A 461 3.81 -11.31 -23.09
C THR A 461 5.22 -10.87 -22.73
N ASN A 462 5.42 -10.54 -21.48
CA ASN A 462 6.67 -10.00 -20.97
C ASN A 462 7.26 -10.92 -19.91
N PHE A 463 8.52 -11.27 -20.07
CA PHE A 463 9.34 -11.85 -19.01
C PHE A 463 10.04 -10.72 -18.25
N ARG A 464 10.07 -10.80 -16.94
CA ARG A 464 10.82 -9.88 -16.11
C ARG A 464 11.71 -10.63 -15.12
N ALA A 465 12.83 -10.01 -14.79
CA ALA A 465 13.69 -10.47 -13.70
C ALA A 465 14.28 -9.25 -12.99
N SER A 466 14.41 -9.33 -11.68
CA SER A 466 14.99 -8.26 -10.87
C SER A 466 15.78 -8.79 -9.69
N ILE A 467 16.81 -8.03 -9.33
CA ILE A 467 17.59 -8.17 -8.11
C ILE A 467 17.70 -6.81 -7.44
N GLY A 468 17.48 -6.75 -6.14
CA GLY A 468 17.54 -5.50 -5.40
C GLY A 468 17.99 -5.72 -3.97
N GLN A 469 18.92 -4.89 -3.52
CA GLN A 469 19.27 -4.79 -2.11
C GLN A 469 18.24 -3.93 -1.37
N SER A 470 18.08 -4.17 -0.10
CA SER A 470 17.22 -3.40 0.79
C SER A 470 17.90 -3.16 2.13
N TYR A 471 17.42 -2.16 2.84
CA TYR A 471 17.83 -1.85 4.21
C TYR A 471 16.67 -1.19 4.95
N ARG A 472 16.69 -1.28 6.28
CA ARG A 472 15.82 -0.53 7.17
C ARG A 472 16.56 -0.16 8.44
N PHE A 473 16.56 1.12 8.77
CA PHE A 473 16.99 1.59 10.09
C PHE A 473 15.91 1.25 11.13
N ALA A 474 16.34 0.90 12.34
CA ALA A 474 15.41 0.73 13.45
C ALA A 474 14.68 2.06 13.74
N SER A 475 13.38 1.99 14.00
CA SER A 475 12.60 3.17 14.37
C SER A 475 12.98 3.66 15.77
N ILE A 476 12.63 4.92 16.07
CA ILE A 476 12.80 5.48 17.41
C ILE A 476 12.08 4.62 18.45
N ALA A 477 10.88 4.17 18.14
CA ALA A 477 10.11 3.37 19.07
C ALA A 477 10.76 1.99 19.35
N GLU A 478 11.29 1.31 18.34
CA GLU A 478 11.98 0.04 18.53
C GLU A 478 13.19 0.17 19.47
N LYS A 479 13.88 1.32 19.44
CA LYS A 479 15.05 1.58 20.29
C LYS A 479 14.74 2.12 21.68
N TYR A 480 13.71 2.96 21.82
CA TYR A 480 13.53 3.77 23.04
C TYR A 480 12.17 3.64 23.71
N PHE A 481 11.16 3.05 23.08
CA PHE A 481 9.83 2.98 23.64
C PHE A 481 9.77 1.96 24.79
N SER A 482 9.30 2.40 25.96
CA SER A 482 9.10 1.52 27.10
C SER A 482 7.78 1.84 27.78
N THR A 483 6.97 0.79 28.02
CA THR A 483 5.67 0.90 28.67
C THR A 483 5.27 -0.42 29.31
N ASN A 484 4.40 -0.37 30.32
CA ASN A 484 3.70 -1.55 30.80
C ASN A 484 2.48 -1.80 29.90
N LEU A 485 2.29 -3.03 29.43
CA LEU A 485 1.17 -3.42 28.60
C LEU A 485 0.00 -3.92 29.45
N THR A 486 0.30 -4.77 30.43
CA THR A 486 -0.61 -5.31 31.45
C THR A 486 0.23 -5.82 32.61
N ASP A 487 -0.38 -6.23 33.73
CA ASP A 487 0.34 -6.82 34.85
C ASP A 487 1.19 -8.01 34.39
N GLY A 488 2.50 -7.92 34.63
CA GLY A 488 3.48 -8.93 34.24
C GLY A 488 3.97 -8.90 32.80
N ILE A 489 3.51 -7.95 31.95
CA ILE A 489 3.98 -7.82 30.56
C ILE A 489 4.39 -6.39 30.26
N ASP A 490 5.68 -6.17 30.07
CA ASP A 490 6.26 -4.90 29.66
C ASP A 490 6.57 -4.87 28.16
N VAL A 491 6.67 -3.67 27.56
CA VAL A 491 7.34 -3.43 26.29
C VAL A 491 8.60 -2.64 26.58
N ILE A 492 9.75 -3.13 26.12
CA ILE A 492 11.06 -2.54 26.42
C ILE A 492 11.79 -2.26 25.11
N GLY A 493 12.21 -1.01 24.91
CA GLY A 493 13.05 -0.63 23.77
C GLY A 493 14.41 -1.31 23.82
N ASN A 494 15.07 -1.43 22.66
CA ASN A 494 16.41 -2.01 22.54
C ASN A 494 17.35 -1.04 21.81
N ILE A 495 18.18 -0.35 22.56
CA ILE A 495 19.13 0.64 22.03
C ILE A 495 20.23 0.02 21.16
N ASP A 496 20.51 -1.28 21.35
CA ASP A 496 21.58 -2.01 20.66
C ASP A 496 21.14 -2.55 19.27
N LEU A 497 19.89 -2.29 18.85
CA LEU A 497 19.41 -2.71 17.54
C LEU A 497 20.30 -2.18 16.42
N GLN A 498 20.68 -3.11 15.53
CA GLN A 498 21.36 -2.81 14.27
C GLN A 498 20.34 -2.63 13.15
N SER A 499 20.73 -1.92 12.10
CA SER A 499 19.94 -1.82 10.87
C SER A 499 19.82 -3.18 10.20
N GLU A 500 18.64 -3.52 9.73
CA GLU A 500 18.45 -4.71 8.90
C GLU A 500 18.83 -4.44 7.44
N SER A 501 19.37 -5.45 6.78
CA SER A 501 19.64 -5.45 5.33
C SER A 501 19.02 -6.66 4.65
N GLY A 502 18.85 -6.59 3.34
CA GLY A 502 18.25 -7.71 2.61
C GLY A 502 18.56 -7.71 1.13
N LEU A 503 18.33 -8.86 0.52
CA LEU A 503 18.43 -9.10 -0.92
C LEU A 503 17.11 -9.69 -1.42
N ASN A 504 16.56 -9.10 -2.46
CA ASN A 504 15.36 -9.58 -3.14
C ASN A 504 15.73 -10.07 -4.54
N LEU A 505 15.27 -11.26 -4.88
CA LEU A 505 15.37 -11.86 -6.21
C LEU A 505 13.97 -12.21 -6.70
N GLU A 506 13.68 -11.89 -7.94
CA GLU A 506 12.42 -12.23 -8.57
C GLU A 506 12.58 -12.55 -10.05
N ALA A 507 11.79 -13.51 -10.53
CA ALA A 507 11.56 -13.76 -11.94
C ALA A 507 10.07 -14.02 -12.18
N GLY A 508 9.52 -13.46 -13.27
CA GLY A 508 8.09 -13.58 -13.54
C GLY A 508 7.71 -13.38 -15.00
N ILE A 509 6.49 -13.78 -15.33
CA ILE A 509 5.89 -13.59 -16.64
C ILE A 509 4.56 -12.89 -16.48
N LYS A 510 4.37 -11.81 -17.22
CA LYS A 510 3.09 -11.09 -17.33
C LYS A 510 2.53 -11.25 -18.73
N HIS A 511 1.27 -11.65 -18.83
CA HIS A 511 0.58 -11.85 -20.09
C HIS A 511 -0.70 -11.04 -20.15
N LYS A 512 -0.86 -10.32 -21.25
CA LYS A 512 -2.03 -9.50 -21.57
C LYS A 512 -2.99 -10.28 -22.46
N VAL A 513 -4.13 -10.68 -21.94
CA VAL A 513 -5.20 -11.35 -22.68
C VAL A 513 -6.22 -10.32 -23.13
N MET A 514 -6.51 -10.30 -24.44
CA MET A 514 -7.49 -9.39 -25.02
C MET A 514 -8.85 -10.07 -25.19
N PHE A 515 -9.91 -9.44 -24.69
CA PHE A 515 -11.31 -9.83 -24.85
C PHE A 515 -12.06 -8.72 -25.62
N GLY A 516 -11.85 -8.62 -26.94
CA GLY A 516 -12.32 -7.51 -27.74
C GLY A 516 -11.61 -6.19 -27.34
N ASP A 517 -12.38 -5.24 -26.82
CA ASP A 517 -11.91 -3.95 -26.28
C ASP A 517 -11.45 -4.01 -24.82
N LYS A 518 -11.60 -5.15 -24.17
CA LYS A 518 -11.27 -5.39 -22.76
C LYS A 518 -9.98 -6.17 -22.59
N VAL A 519 -9.35 -6.01 -21.42
CA VAL A 519 -8.03 -6.59 -21.11
C VAL A 519 -8.05 -7.24 -19.73
N VAL A 520 -7.48 -8.42 -19.65
CA VAL A 520 -7.09 -9.08 -18.39
C VAL A 520 -5.58 -9.32 -18.41
N TYR A 521 -4.91 -8.88 -17.38
CA TYR A 521 -3.51 -9.16 -17.11
C TYR A 521 -3.40 -10.39 -16.22
N LEU A 522 -2.64 -11.37 -16.65
CA LEU A 522 -2.23 -12.53 -15.88
C LEU A 522 -0.76 -12.37 -15.53
N ASP A 523 -0.41 -12.58 -14.29
CA ASP A 523 0.96 -12.47 -13.78
C ASP A 523 1.31 -13.70 -12.96
N ALA A 524 2.50 -14.25 -13.16
CA ALA A 524 3.05 -15.33 -12.36
C ALA A 524 4.53 -15.04 -12.06
N ALA A 525 4.94 -15.23 -10.81
CA ALA A 525 6.29 -14.94 -10.38
C ALA A 525 6.76 -15.90 -9.30
N VAL A 526 8.06 -16.17 -9.31
CA VAL A 526 8.79 -16.77 -8.19
C VAL A 526 9.66 -15.70 -7.56
N PHE A 527 9.78 -15.73 -6.24
CA PHE A 527 10.52 -14.72 -5.49
C PHE A 527 11.30 -15.33 -4.33
N MET A 528 12.37 -14.65 -3.95
CA MET A 528 13.14 -14.93 -2.75
C MET A 528 13.61 -13.63 -2.11
N LEU A 529 13.39 -13.50 -0.81
CA LEU A 529 13.87 -12.41 0.03
C LEU A 529 14.80 -13.01 1.09
N GLU A 530 16.01 -12.51 1.17
CA GLU A 530 16.93 -12.83 2.27
C GLU A 530 17.12 -11.59 3.12
N TYR A 531 17.14 -11.76 4.44
CA TYR A 531 17.43 -10.69 5.39
C TYR A 531 18.60 -11.09 6.27
N GLU A 532 19.42 -10.11 6.60
CA GLU A 532 20.44 -10.15 7.64
C GLU A 532 20.05 -9.13 8.72
N ASP A 533 20.20 -9.53 9.98
CA ASP A 533 19.86 -8.73 11.17
C ASP A 533 18.39 -8.26 11.19
N MET A 534 17.47 -9.12 10.70
CA MET A 534 16.05 -8.81 10.65
C MET A 534 15.52 -8.46 12.04
N ILE A 535 14.84 -7.32 12.18
CA ILE A 535 14.31 -6.85 13.48
C ILE A 535 12.94 -7.46 13.72
N GLU A 536 12.81 -8.30 14.74
CA GLU A 536 11.55 -8.95 15.10
C GLU A 536 11.23 -8.73 16.58
N TYR A 537 9.96 -8.51 16.90
CA TYR A 537 9.49 -8.48 18.28
C TYR A 537 9.36 -9.90 18.83
N THR A 538 9.84 -10.10 20.02
CA THR A 538 9.80 -11.41 20.71
C THR A 538 9.38 -11.20 22.16
N LEU A 539 8.46 -12.04 22.65
CA LEU A 539 8.10 -12.11 24.06
C LEU A 539 9.13 -12.94 24.81
N ARG A 540 9.72 -12.38 25.84
CA ARG A 540 10.78 -13.00 26.64
C ARG A 540 10.45 -12.94 28.12
N PRO A 541 10.79 -13.97 28.92
CA PRO A 541 10.70 -13.88 30.37
C PRO A 541 11.75 -12.92 30.93
N GLN A 542 11.41 -12.18 31.95
CA GLN A 542 12.39 -11.47 32.78
C GLN A 542 13.11 -12.48 33.68
N LEU A 543 14.44 -12.48 33.63
CA LEU A 543 15.25 -13.41 34.37
C LEU A 543 15.96 -12.70 35.52
N ASP A 544 16.01 -13.36 36.68
CA ASP A 544 16.85 -12.96 37.82
C ASP A 544 18.34 -13.24 37.55
N SER A 545 19.19 -12.88 38.51
CA SER A 545 20.65 -13.08 38.42
C SER A 545 21.07 -14.55 38.37
N THR A 546 20.18 -15.50 38.67
CA THR A 546 20.42 -16.94 38.64
C THR A 546 19.85 -17.61 37.39
N GLY A 547 19.15 -16.85 36.52
CA GLY A 547 18.51 -17.35 35.33
C GLY A 547 17.09 -17.90 35.55
N GLY A 548 16.51 -17.69 36.75
CA GLY A 548 15.10 -17.99 37.02
C GLY A 548 14.16 -16.90 36.53
N ILE A 549 12.93 -17.27 36.10
CA ILE A 549 11.93 -16.27 35.71
C ILE A 549 11.51 -15.48 36.95
N ILE A 550 11.49 -14.15 36.82
CA ILE A 550 11.05 -13.26 37.90
C ILE A 550 9.55 -13.45 38.13
N ILE A 551 9.16 -13.60 39.38
CA ILE A 551 7.76 -13.63 39.81
C ILE A 551 7.57 -12.44 40.75
N ASP A 552 6.70 -11.51 40.40
CA ASP A 552 6.33 -10.37 41.24
C ASP A 552 4.86 -10.50 41.66
N ASP A 553 4.57 -10.42 42.94
CA ASP A 553 3.24 -10.65 43.53
C ASP A 553 2.49 -11.90 42.98
N GLY A 554 3.25 -12.98 42.67
CA GLY A 554 2.72 -14.22 42.12
C GLY A 554 2.49 -14.22 40.62
N VAL A 555 2.83 -13.15 39.89
CA VAL A 555 2.71 -12.99 38.44
C VAL A 555 4.08 -13.16 37.79
N LEU A 556 4.14 -14.04 36.77
CA LEU A 556 5.33 -14.22 35.95
C LEU A 556 5.57 -12.94 35.12
N GLN A 557 6.83 -12.48 35.12
CA GLN A 557 7.21 -11.25 34.45
C GLN A 557 7.79 -11.53 33.09
N PHE A 558 7.21 -10.89 32.05
CA PHE A 558 7.62 -10.97 30.64
C PHE A 558 7.83 -9.58 30.04
N PHE A 559 8.54 -9.52 28.95
CA PHE A 559 8.65 -8.30 28.16
C PHE A 559 8.72 -8.58 26.66
N PHE A 560 8.06 -7.72 25.89
CA PHE A 560 8.26 -7.63 24.45
C PHE A 560 9.45 -6.73 24.16
N GLN A 561 10.34 -7.23 23.30
CA GLN A 561 11.50 -6.47 22.85
C GLN A 561 11.79 -6.75 21.38
N ALA A 562 12.12 -5.70 20.62
CA ALA A 562 12.66 -5.85 19.29
C ALA A 562 14.10 -6.36 19.35
N LEU A 563 14.42 -7.39 18.57
CA LEU A 563 15.74 -8.02 18.50
C LEU A 563 16.14 -8.21 17.03
N ASN A 564 17.43 -8.11 16.76
CA ASN A 564 17.97 -8.60 15.50
C ASN A 564 18.02 -10.13 15.54
N ILE A 565 17.25 -10.78 14.67
CA ILE A 565 17.39 -12.21 14.39
C ILE A 565 18.37 -12.34 13.22
N GLY A 566 19.25 -13.33 13.25
CA GLY A 566 20.32 -13.47 12.26
C GLY A 566 19.83 -13.51 10.81
N LYS A 567 20.19 -14.54 10.06
CA LYS A 567 19.73 -14.72 8.68
C LYS A 567 18.33 -15.28 8.61
N SER A 568 17.50 -14.71 7.74
CA SER A 568 16.19 -15.27 7.41
C SER A 568 15.94 -15.27 5.90
N ARG A 569 15.14 -16.22 5.44
CA ARG A 569 14.77 -16.36 4.02
C ARG A 569 13.29 -16.55 3.88
N ILE A 570 12.71 -15.83 2.93
CA ILE A 570 11.33 -16.01 2.50
C ILE A 570 11.36 -16.29 1.02
N ALA A 571 10.83 -17.44 0.60
CA ALA A 571 10.76 -17.82 -0.80
C ALA A 571 9.37 -18.29 -1.14
N GLY A 572 8.94 -18.06 -2.38
CA GLY A 572 7.57 -18.42 -2.74
C GLY A 572 7.25 -18.25 -4.22
N PHE A 573 5.99 -18.55 -4.48
CA PHE A 573 5.35 -18.41 -5.78
C PHE A 573 4.08 -17.56 -5.64
N GLU A 574 3.81 -16.73 -6.63
CA GLU A 574 2.63 -15.89 -6.70
C GLU A 574 2.05 -15.90 -8.10
N TRP A 575 0.72 -15.89 -8.19
CA TRP A 575 0.01 -15.58 -9.43
C TRP A 575 -1.12 -14.60 -9.18
N SER A 576 -1.47 -13.78 -10.18
CA SER A 576 -2.59 -12.86 -10.11
C SER A 576 -3.28 -12.67 -11.45
N ALA A 577 -4.55 -12.27 -11.39
CA ALA A 577 -5.37 -11.88 -12.52
C ALA A 577 -6.05 -10.54 -12.21
N ASN A 578 -5.93 -9.58 -13.13
CA ASN A 578 -6.51 -8.24 -12.94
C ASN A 578 -7.00 -7.68 -14.28
N GLY A 579 -8.27 -7.33 -14.36
CA GLY A 579 -8.78 -6.68 -15.56
C GLY A 579 -10.28 -6.80 -15.78
N GLU A 580 -10.66 -6.62 -17.01
CA GLU A 580 -12.05 -6.64 -17.46
C GLU A 580 -12.17 -7.55 -18.67
N MET A 581 -13.29 -8.30 -18.73
CA MET A 581 -13.65 -9.15 -19.86
C MET A 581 -15.15 -9.06 -20.13
N LYS A 582 -15.61 -9.61 -21.27
CA LYS A 582 -17.03 -9.85 -21.52
C LYS A 582 -17.29 -11.35 -21.53
N VAL A 583 -18.21 -11.80 -20.69
CA VAL A 583 -18.67 -13.19 -20.63
C VAL A 583 -20.13 -13.23 -21.07
N ALA A 584 -20.42 -13.89 -22.16
CA ALA A 584 -21.76 -13.90 -22.78
C ALA A 584 -22.37 -12.48 -22.97
N GLY A 585 -21.54 -11.50 -23.34
CA GLY A 585 -21.94 -10.09 -23.54
C GLY A 585 -22.01 -9.24 -22.24
N ILE A 586 -21.93 -9.88 -21.06
CA ILE A 586 -21.95 -9.20 -19.76
C ILE A 586 -20.54 -8.73 -19.42
N PRO A 587 -20.32 -7.43 -19.10
CA PRO A 587 -19.05 -6.95 -18.59
C PRO A 587 -18.74 -7.58 -17.22
N VAL A 588 -17.58 -8.19 -17.10
CA VAL A 588 -17.08 -8.80 -15.87
C VAL A 588 -15.72 -8.22 -15.52
N ARG A 589 -15.56 -7.78 -14.31
CA ARG A 589 -14.28 -7.35 -13.72
C ARG A 589 -13.75 -8.44 -12.80
N VAL A 590 -12.48 -8.74 -12.90
CA VAL A 590 -11.78 -9.71 -12.05
C VAL A 590 -10.55 -9.07 -11.45
N PHE A 591 -10.33 -9.31 -10.16
CA PHE A 591 -9.15 -8.91 -9.43
C PHE A 591 -8.83 -9.96 -8.37
N GLY A 592 -7.62 -10.50 -8.37
CA GLY A 592 -7.23 -11.48 -7.36
C GLY A 592 -6.01 -12.29 -7.75
N GLY A 593 -5.68 -13.25 -6.90
CA GLY A 593 -4.54 -14.15 -7.08
C GLY A 593 -4.28 -14.97 -5.83
N ALA A 594 -3.20 -15.74 -5.87
CA ALA A 594 -2.72 -16.52 -4.75
C ALA A 594 -1.22 -16.33 -4.57
N THR A 595 -0.79 -16.44 -3.32
CA THR A 595 0.62 -16.41 -2.95
C THR A 595 0.87 -17.56 -1.98
N PHE A 596 1.94 -18.28 -2.21
CA PHE A 596 2.45 -19.36 -1.37
C PHE A 596 3.89 -19.03 -1.03
N GLN A 597 4.22 -19.14 0.25
CA GLN A 597 5.50 -18.72 0.74
C GLN A 597 5.96 -19.56 1.92
N TYR A 598 7.26 -19.78 1.98
CA TYR A 598 7.96 -20.32 3.11
C TYR A 598 8.80 -19.21 3.74
N ALA A 599 8.67 -18.98 5.04
CA ALA A 599 9.39 -17.97 5.79
C ALA A 599 10.20 -18.66 6.92
N GLY A 600 11.51 -18.83 6.70
CA GLY A 600 12.40 -19.57 7.58
C GLY A 600 13.45 -18.69 8.27
N ASP A 601 13.78 -19.02 9.52
CA ASP A 601 14.91 -18.51 10.27
C ASP A 601 16.14 -19.38 9.97
N LEU A 602 17.10 -18.84 9.22
CA LEU A 602 18.32 -19.55 8.82
C LEU A 602 19.44 -19.48 9.86
N SER A 603 19.28 -18.72 10.93
CA SER A 603 20.27 -18.66 12.02
C SER A 603 20.21 -19.90 12.93
N ARG A 604 19.13 -20.66 12.84
CA ARG A 604 18.98 -21.97 13.46
C ARG A 604 19.38 -23.06 12.48
N ASP A 605 19.85 -24.21 12.96
CA ASP A 605 20.35 -25.30 12.11
C ASP A 605 19.30 -25.76 11.09
N THR A 606 19.51 -25.35 9.83
CA THR A 606 18.57 -25.56 8.72
C THR A 606 18.97 -26.75 7.85
N SER A 607 19.87 -27.61 8.30
CA SER A 607 20.36 -28.76 7.53
C SER A 607 19.27 -29.75 7.11
N GLN A 608 18.03 -29.54 7.59
CA GLN A 608 16.87 -30.40 7.32
C GLN A 608 15.78 -29.76 6.45
N ILE A 609 15.95 -28.53 5.95
CA ILE A 609 14.92 -27.88 5.12
C ILE A 609 15.07 -28.32 3.66
N ASN A 610 14.22 -29.23 3.23
CA ASN A 610 14.15 -29.66 1.84
C ASN A 610 13.08 -28.86 1.09
N MET A 611 13.48 -27.89 0.28
CA MET A 611 12.57 -27.07 -0.53
C MET A 611 11.72 -27.91 -1.51
N GLY A 612 12.25 -29.03 -2.02
CA GLY A 612 11.52 -29.95 -2.89
C GLY A 612 10.35 -30.60 -2.14
N ALA A 613 10.58 -31.07 -0.93
CA ALA A 613 9.52 -31.63 -0.08
C ALA A 613 8.45 -30.60 0.31
N TYR A 614 8.80 -29.31 0.42
CA TYR A 614 7.83 -28.22 0.63
C TYR A 614 6.92 -28.00 -0.59
N ILE A 615 7.50 -28.06 -1.81
CA ILE A 615 6.75 -27.94 -3.06
C ILE A 615 5.84 -29.17 -3.25
N ASP A 616 6.34 -30.37 -2.96
CA ASP A 616 5.57 -31.61 -3.05
C ASP A 616 4.42 -31.62 -2.05
N ASN A 617 4.64 -31.21 -0.80
CA ASN A 617 3.58 -31.05 0.19
C ASN A 617 2.59 -29.92 -0.14
N PHE A 618 3.04 -28.87 -0.83
CA PHE A 618 2.16 -27.85 -1.35
C PHE A 618 1.22 -28.40 -2.42
N LEU A 619 1.72 -29.20 -3.34
CA LEU A 619 0.92 -29.88 -4.36
C LEU A 619 -0.02 -30.91 -3.74
N ASP A 620 0.41 -31.59 -2.67
CA ASP A 620 -0.37 -32.56 -1.90
C ASP A 620 -1.36 -31.89 -0.92
N SER A 621 -1.18 -30.61 -0.51
CA SER A 621 -2.10 -29.89 0.40
C SER A 621 -3.44 -29.48 -0.24
N PHE A 622 -3.61 -29.74 -1.53
CA PHE A 622 -4.96 -29.94 -2.10
C PHE A 622 -5.60 -31.26 -1.64
N GLY A 623 -4.91 -32.07 -0.86
CA GLY A 623 -5.34 -33.30 -0.19
C GLY A 623 -4.54 -33.53 1.08
N ASP A 624 -5.16 -33.19 2.16
CA ASP A 624 -5.03 -33.56 3.59
C ASP A 624 -3.80 -34.38 4.03
N THR A 625 -2.60 -33.72 4.22
CA THR A 625 -1.53 -34.23 5.12
C THR A 625 -0.62 -33.11 5.59
N ARG A 626 -0.90 -32.57 6.79
CA ARG A 626 -0.08 -31.54 7.46
C ARG A 626 1.02 -32.06 8.36
N ASP A 627 1.28 -33.34 8.41
CA ASP A 627 2.23 -33.92 9.35
C ASP A 627 3.63 -34.08 8.76
N SER A 628 4.59 -33.45 9.39
CA SER A 628 5.97 -33.90 9.59
C SER A 628 7.16 -33.19 8.94
N LEU A 629 7.09 -32.01 8.33
CA LEU A 629 8.28 -31.45 7.68
C LEU A 629 8.85 -30.13 8.23
N VAL A 630 8.21 -29.51 9.20
CA VAL A 630 8.75 -28.31 9.83
C VAL A 630 9.01 -28.58 11.31
N THR A 631 10.28 -28.70 11.68
CA THR A 631 10.66 -28.70 13.10
C THR A 631 10.21 -27.37 13.72
N ALA A 632 9.38 -27.44 14.75
CA ALA A 632 8.97 -26.28 15.54
C ALA A 632 10.19 -25.43 15.89
N GLY A 633 10.18 -24.14 15.53
CA GLY A 633 11.26 -23.21 15.78
C GLY A 633 12.18 -22.88 14.61
N SER A 634 11.92 -23.38 13.39
CA SER A 634 12.62 -23.00 12.16
C SER A 634 11.86 -21.97 11.32
N LEU A 635 10.59 -21.71 11.64
CA LEU A 635 9.76 -20.70 10.98
C LEU A 635 9.91 -19.31 11.61
N LEU A 636 9.74 -18.29 10.78
CA LEU A 636 9.56 -16.93 11.26
C LEU A 636 8.15 -16.78 11.83
N LYS A 637 8.06 -16.22 13.04
CA LYS A 637 6.80 -16.08 13.77
C LYS A 637 5.82 -15.11 13.08
N TYR A 638 4.52 -15.30 13.35
CA TYR A 638 3.43 -14.44 12.91
C TYR A 638 3.33 -14.30 11.38
N ARG A 639 3.56 -15.38 10.66
CA ARG A 639 3.42 -15.43 9.19
C ARG A 639 2.52 -16.58 8.80
N ASN A 640 1.77 -16.38 7.75
CA ASN A 640 0.99 -17.43 7.10
C ASN A 640 1.76 -18.00 5.91
N SER A 641 1.55 -19.26 5.61
CA SER A 641 2.18 -19.97 4.49
C SER A 641 1.58 -19.59 3.13
N GLY A 642 0.31 -19.13 3.11
CA GLY A 642 -0.34 -18.73 1.87
C GLY A 642 -1.58 -17.89 2.04
N ASN A 643 -2.01 -17.30 0.93
CA ASN A 643 -3.30 -16.64 0.82
C ASN A 643 -3.86 -16.74 -0.60
N PHE A 644 -5.19 -16.85 -0.70
CA PHE A 644 -5.93 -16.76 -1.94
C PHE A 644 -6.97 -15.64 -1.83
N LYS A 645 -7.07 -14.80 -2.84
CA LYS A 645 -7.97 -13.65 -2.88
C LYS A 645 -8.59 -13.55 -4.26
N LEU A 646 -9.90 -13.35 -4.32
CA LEU A 646 -10.61 -13.19 -5.57
C LEU A 646 -11.76 -12.22 -5.36
N ASP A 647 -11.85 -11.22 -6.22
CA ASP A 647 -12.94 -10.26 -6.31
C ASP A 647 -13.50 -10.29 -7.73
N ILE A 648 -14.80 -10.50 -7.86
CA ILE A 648 -15.48 -10.55 -9.16
C ILE A 648 -16.69 -9.63 -9.11
N GLU A 649 -16.90 -8.87 -10.18
CA GLU A 649 -18.10 -8.05 -10.40
C GLU A 649 -18.64 -8.28 -11.82
N ALA A 650 -19.96 -8.34 -11.96
CA ALA A 650 -20.65 -8.42 -13.23
C ALA A 650 -21.71 -7.33 -13.34
N ASP A 651 -21.79 -6.67 -14.51
CA ASP A 651 -22.72 -5.57 -14.77
C ASP A 651 -23.91 -6.03 -15.60
N PHE A 652 -25.11 -5.92 -15.02
CA PHE A 652 -26.40 -6.23 -15.65
C PHE A 652 -27.20 -4.94 -15.90
N GLY A 653 -26.71 -4.09 -16.80
CA GLY A 653 -27.30 -2.75 -17.03
C GLY A 653 -27.10 -1.84 -15.82
N PRO A 654 -28.19 -1.40 -15.13
CA PRO A 654 -28.05 -0.53 -13.96
C PRO A 654 -27.62 -1.28 -12.70
N LEU A 655 -27.63 -2.61 -12.72
CA LEU A 655 -27.34 -3.45 -11.57
C LEU A 655 -25.94 -4.06 -11.72
N THR A 656 -25.07 -3.87 -10.72
CA THR A 656 -23.80 -4.57 -10.58
C THR A 656 -23.91 -5.55 -9.40
N VAL A 657 -23.55 -6.80 -9.66
CA VAL A 657 -23.46 -7.86 -8.64
C VAL A 657 -22.01 -8.23 -8.47
N GLY A 658 -21.55 -8.30 -7.24
CA GLY A 658 -20.16 -8.65 -6.96
C GLY A 658 -20.00 -9.47 -5.71
N GLY A 659 -18.85 -10.12 -5.60
CA GLY A 659 -18.44 -10.87 -4.43
C GLY A 659 -16.94 -10.96 -4.34
N SER A 660 -16.45 -11.17 -3.13
CA SER A 660 -15.04 -11.44 -2.89
C SER A 660 -14.88 -12.59 -1.91
N ILE A 661 -13.81 -13.36 -2.13
CA ILE A 661 -13.32 -14.36 -1.19
C ILE A 661 -11.89 -14.03 -0.81
N ILE A 662 -11.60 -14.11 0.48
CA ILE A 662 -10.24 -13.99 1.02
C ILE A 662 -10.04 -15.23 1.88
N ARG A 663 -9.14 -16.13 1.46
CA ARG A 663 -8.64 -17.22 2.26
C ARG A 663 -7.22 -16.88 2.71
N GLN A 664 -6.97 -17.07 3.98
CA GLN A 664 -5.65 -16.91 4.59
C GLN A 664 -5.36 -18.14 5.41
N ASP A 665 -4.21 -18.76 5.15
CA ASP A 665 -3.77 -19.93 5.88
C ASP A 665 -3.46 -19.57 7.32
N TYR A 666 -3.35 -20.57 8.14
CA TYR A 666 -3.02 -20.47 9.55
C TYR A 666 -1.66 -19.79 9.79
N ILE A 667 -1.50 -19.18 10.95
CA ILE A 667 -0.20 -18.68 11.41
C ILE A 667 0.50 -19.82 12.15
N ASP A 668 1.46 -20.45 11.50
CA ASP A 668 2.07 -21.69 12.00
C ASP A 668 2.85 -21.48 13.30
N ASP A 669 3.64 -20.40 13.43
CA ASP A 669 4.46 -20.12 14.59
C ASP A 669 4.16 -18.76 15.25
N ILE A 670 4.08 -18.76 16.58
CA ILE A 670 3.93 -17.57 17.43
C ILE A 670 4.85 -17.71 18.65
N ASP A 671 4.95 -16.67 19.47
CA ASP A 671 5.61 -16.79 20.76
C ASP A 671 4.86 -17.79 21.63
N TRP A 672 5.58 -18.85 22.07
CA TRP A 672 5.00 -19.96 22.83
C TRP A 672 4.26 -19.49 24.09
N TYR A 673 4.81 -18.53 24.79
CA TYR A 673 4.22 -17.99 26.03
C TYR A 673 2.83 -17.36 25.82
N PHE A 674 2.49 -16.93 24.59
CA PHE A 674 1.15 -16.43 24.31
C PHE A 674 0.06 -17.47 24.50
N ASN A 675 0.33 -18.74 24.19
CA ASN A 675 -0.66 -19.81 24.39
C ASN A 675 -1.00 -19.99 25.86
N GLU A 676 -0.06 -19.68 26.77
CA GLU A 676 -0.24 -19.80 28.20
C GLU A 676 -0.80 -18.53 28.85
N LEU A 677 -0.39 -17.37 28.35
CA LEU A 677 -0.76 -16.07 28.92
C LEU A 677 -2.14 -15.57 28.47
N VAL A 678 -2.58 -15.93 27.29
CA VAL A 678 -3.85 -15.44 26.71
C VAL A 678 -4.90 -16.57 26.83
N SER A 679 -5.88 -16.37 27.70
CA SER A 679 -6.89 -17.38 28.00
C SER A 679 -7.62 -17.88 26.76
N GLY A 680 -7.67 -19.20 26.59
CA GLY A 680 -8.33 -19.87 25.46
C GLY A 680 -7.58 -19.77 24.11
N LEU A 681 -6.38 -19.15 24.04
CA LEU A 681 -5.66 -19.03 22.79
C LEU A 681 -5.17 -20.38 22.26
N ALA A 682 -4.71 -21.29 23.13
CA ALA A 682 -4.36 -22.64 22.72
C ALA A 682 -5.56 -23.39 22.09
N ASN A 683 -6.72 -23.30 22.73
CA ASN A 683 -7.97 -23.90 22.20
C ASN A 683 -8.37 -23.28 20.84
N PHE A 684 -8.25 -21.95 20.70
CA PHE A 684 -8.49 -21.29 19.42
C PHE A 684 -7.56 -21.85 18.33
N ARG A 685 -6.30 -22.00 18.62
CA ARG A 685 -5.30 -22.49 17.68
C ARG A 685 -5.52 -23.96 17.28
N GLU A 686 -5.99 -24.79 18.19
CA GLU A 686 -6.37 -26.19 17.91
C GLU A 686 -7.65 -26.29 17.06
N GLN A 687 -8.62 -25.40 17.27
CA GLN A 687 -9.89 -25.39 16.51
C GLN A 687 -9.75 -24.85 15.08
N PHE A 688 -8.85 -23.90 14.83
CA PHE A 688 -8.73 -23.15 13.56
C PHE A 688 -7.40 -23.38 12.85
N THR A 689 -6.94 -24.63 12.78
CA THR A 689 -5.65 -25.04 12.18
C THR A 689 -5.58 -24.80 10.66
N GLU A 690 -6.71 -24.71 9.96
CA GLU A 690 -6.73 -24.50 8.50
C GLU A 690 -6.71 -23.03 8.08
N GLY A 691 -6.65 -22.08 9.04
CA GLY A 691 -6.85 -20.66 8.77
C GLY A 691 -8.31 -20.28 8.58
N PHE A 692 -8.60 -19.25 7.84
CA PHE A 692 -9.98 -18.77 7.65
C PHE A 692 -10.29 -18.37 6.21
N ALA A 693 -11.58 -18.35 5.87
CA ALA A 693 -12.08 -17.91 4.58
C ALA A 693 -13.24 -16.92 4.75
N SER A 694 -13.02 -15.64 4.44
CA SER A 694 -14.08 -14.62 4.39
C SER A 694 -14.73 -14.58 3.03
N LEU A 695 -16.06 -14.54 3.01
CA LEU A 695 -16.86 -14.32 1.80
C LEU A 695 -17.66 -13.03 1.96
N ASP A 696 -17.50 -12.09 1.00
CA ASP A 696 -18.30 -10.87 0.92
C ASP A 696 -19.21 -10.90 -0.30
N ALA A 697 -20.36 -10.25 -0.20
CA ALA A 697 -21.30 -10.07 -1.31
C ALA A 697 -21.72 -8.60 -1.42
N ARG A 698 -21.98 -8.13 -2.64
CA ARG A 698 -22.44 -6.77 -2.86
C ARG A 698 -23.41 -6.65 -4.03
N LEU A 699 -24.34 -5.73 -3.87
CA LEU A 699 -25.30 -5.33 -4.86
C LEU A 699 -25.23 -3.82 -5.03
N VAL A 700 -24.97 -3.35 -6.25
CA VAL A 700 -24.88 -1.93 -6.56
C VAL A 700 -25.92 -1.59 -7.63
N TYR A 701 -26.79 -0.64 -7.32
CA TYR A 701 -27.83 -0.15 -8.23
C TYR A 701 -27.55 1.29 -8.63
N ASN A 702 -27.25 1.49 -9.91
CA ASN A 702 -27.09 2.80 -10.51
C ASN A 702 -28.48 3.32 -10.91
N ALA A 703 -29.15 4.02 -10.00
CA ALA A 703 -30.52 4.55 -10.20
C ALA A 703 -30.56 5.63 -11.29
N ALA A 704 -29.48 6.35 -11.46
CA ALA A 704 -29.26 7.33 -12.51
C ALA A 704 -27.74 7.51 -12.73
N ASP A 705 -27.33 8.24 -13.76
CA ASP A 705 -25.91 8.56 -14.02
C ASP A 705 -25.21 9.25 -12.84
N ASN A 706 -25.98 9.84 -11.95
CA ASN A 706 -25.52 10.64 -10.82
C ASN A 706 -25.92 10.07 -9.44
N ALA A 707 -26.67 8.98 -9.37
CA ALA A 707 -27.16 8.40 -8.13
C ALA A 707 -26.92 6.88 -8.06
N LYS A 708 -26.23 6.43 -7.02
CA LYS A 708 -25.87 5.03 -6.83
C LYS A 708 -26.22 4.59 -5.40
N PHE A 709 -26.85 3.44 -5.30
CA PHE A 709 -27.12 2.75 -4.02
C PHE A 709 -26.31 1.47 -3.98
N SER A 710 -25.70 1.18 -2.85
CA SER A 710 -24.94 -0.06 -2.65
C SER A 710 -25.37 -0.74 -1.36
N PHE A 711 -25.61 -2.04 -1.44
CA PHE A 711 -25.81 -2.91 -0.29
C PHE A 711 -24.67 -3.92 -0.26
N ILE A 712 -23.95 -3.97 0.85
CA ILE A 712 -22.71 -4.71 1.00
C ILE A 712 -22.81 -5.55 2.27
N VAL A 713 -22.51 -6.84 2.15
CA VAL A 713 -22.41 -7.77 3.26
C VAL A 713 -21.00 -8.30 3.32
N SER A 714 -20.30 -8.00 4.40
CA SER A 714 -18.97 -8.56 4.67
C SER A 714 -19.07 -9.72 5.64
N ASN A 715 -18.18 -10.70 5.47
CA ASN A 715 -18.22 -11.95 6.23
C ASN A 715 -19.60 -12.61 6.18
N LEU A 716 -20.10 -12.89 4.96
CA LEU A 716 -21.46 -13.37 4.69
C LEU A 716 -21.83 -14.61 5.51
N LYS A 717 -20.88 -15.50 5.73
CA LYS A 717 -21.08 -16.73 6.51
C LYS A 717 -20.98 -16.53 8.02
N ASN A 718 -20.59 -15.33 8.48
CA ASN A 718 -20.33 -15.02 9.88
C ASN A 718 -19.20 -15.87 10.49
N GLU A 719 -18.17 -16.19 9.70
CA GLU A 719 -17.04 -17.03 10.11
C GLU A 719 -16.23 -16.35 11.22
N VAL A 720 -15.74 -17.15 12.15
CA VAL A 720 -14.79 -16.74 13.18
C VAL A 720 -13.42 -16.58 12.53
N MET A 721 -12.86 -15.39 12.59
CA MET A 721 -11.62 -15.05 11.93
C MET A 721 -10.71 -14.30 12.88
N SER A 722 -9.41 -14.50 12.74
CA SER A 722 -8.40 -13.73 13.46
C SER A 722 -7.26 -13.37 12.51
N SER A 723 -6.92 -12.09 12.44
CA SER A 723 -5.75 -11.63 11.66
C SER A 723 -4.44 -11.80 12.43
N ARG A 724 -4.51 -11.93 13.75
CA ARG A 724 -3.40 -12.17 14.67
C ARG A 724 -3.90 -12.83 15.97
N PRO A 725 -3.02 -13.48 16.73
CA PRO A 725 -3.40 -14.06 18.02
C PRO A 725 -3.99 -13.02 18.99
N GLY A 726 -4.98 -13.43 19.76
CA GLY A 726 -5.54 -12.65 20.87
C GLY A 726 -6.58 -11.58 20.47
N ILE A 727 -7.01 -11.53 19.20
CA ILE A 727 -8.13 -10.67 18.77
C ILE A 727 -8.91 -11.30 17.63
N LEU A 728 -10.22 -11.22 17.68
CA LEU A 728 -11.09 -11.67 16.59
C LEU A 728 -11.39 -10.52 15.62
N SER A 729 -11.57 -10.87 14.35
CA SER A 729 -12.06 -9.96 13.32
C SER A 729 -13.57 -9.74 13.45
N ALA A 730 -14.10 -8.76 12.71
CA ALA A 730 -15.52 -8.42 12.76
C ALA A 730 -16.42 -9.62 12.38
N PRO A 731 -17.54 -9.83 13.08
CA PRO A 731 -18.60 -10.72 12.64
C PRO A 731 -19.20 -10.20 11.33
N ARG A 732 -20.21 -10.87 10.79
CA ARG A 732 -20.91 -10.37 9.61
C ARG A 732 -21.37 -8.94 9.82
N SER A 733 -21.10 -8.08 8.82
CA SER A 733 -21.60 -6.71 8.81
C SER A 733 -22.36 -6.42 7.53
N MET A 734 -23.39 -5.57 7.63
CA MET A 734 -24.22 -5.14 6.53
C MET A 734 -24.15 -3.62 6.43
N VAL A 735 -23.80 -3.10 5.26
CA VAL A 735 -23.67 -1.67 5.00
C VAL A 735 -24.53 -1.26 3.83
N PHE A 736 -25.34 -0.23 4.05
CA PHE A 736 -26.08 0.47 3.02
C PHE A 736 -25.35 1.81 2.73
N ARG A 737 -25.07 2.09 1.45
CA ARG A 737 -24.38 3.29 1.01
C ARG A 737 -25.12 3.98 -0.12
N PHE A 738 -25.16 5.29 -0.05
CA PHE A 738 -25.67 6.18 -1.09
C PHE A 738 -24.57 7.12 -1.58
N ASP A 739 -24.34 7.15 -2.89
CA ASP A 739 -23.40 8.05 -3.54
C ASP A 739 -24.20 8.94 -4.51
N TYR A 740 -23.96 10.27 -4.45
CA TYR A 740 -24.58 11.23 -5.35
C TYR A 740 -23.54 12.17 -5.95
N LYS A 741 -23.63 12.37 -7.26
CA LYS A 741 -22.72 13.17 -8.05
C LYS A 741 -23.46 14.36 -8.66
N PHE A 742 -23.01 15.60 -8.37
CA PHE A 742 -23.55 16.85 -8.90
C PHE A 742 -22.85 17.30 -10.17
#